data_a714f8fe3f4b48df213aa71674309fe4
#
_entry.id   a714f8fe3f4b48df213aa71674309fe4
#
_cell.length_a   1.000
_cell.length_b   1.000
_cell.length_c   1.000
_cell.angle_alpha   90.00
_cell.angle_beta   90.00
_cell.angle_gamma   90.00
#
_symmetry.space_group_name_H-M   'P 1'
#
loop_
_entity.id
_entity.type
_entity.pdbx_description
1 polymer ?
#
loop_
_entity_poly.entity_id
_entity_poly.type
_entity_poly.pdbx_seq_one_letter_code
_entity_poly.pdbx_strand_id
1 'polypeptide(L)'
;MPKPKWNLNTIYISERLQESLRPISRCAMTTVVAPMGYGKTTAVNWYLAERAKAETLRIIRVSVYSDNLAIFWKSVQEAFARAGFPFLRDYPCPTDAAGGGLLVDDLCHALADDTPCYLFIDDFHLLTDKRASLFLCMLANRLPSNVHLIVASRDRFLPAAEVVRLGARVYQIGTEQLRLNHTELAVYAHRCGTELSDAQVESLLYSSEGWFSAVYLSLRTLSERGVLPSRHSDIYSTFTAAMIDPLPQKQREFLAVMGLADEFSAEMAQHITGDADAGQILSLLTEQNAFVARLPDGVTYRFHHMMKECAERSFLAMSAETQQLYWERFGLWYEQHRQYLHAIAAYRKSENYDALLRVIRSDAGILLAALKPEDVLEALDKCPAETLKAHPFAILVLMRRMFTWRQIPKMMELKTLLLTAIEEHPELSEEERGNLLGECDLILSFLCYNDISAMSRLHRSASAQMSRPAISIQSSGGWTFGSPSVLMMFHRAPGSLKSELFEMDECMPHYYKVTNHHGQGAETIMRAEALFCQGCFTDAHIELERAYTQVKDNGQINMALCCDFLSRRLSLYTDVEQRYTFAERYAELLRYHDASWINLWSATSAYYHALRGETDKIPEIFSQHRLSDINMLAPGKPMMEMIENQVYLAEGAYAKVAGRSAELLAVCEAMHYALVAIHSRIQTAAAYAQLGKIEEAHAWLGKALSDAAPDGFVMPFVENYAHLKPLLAREIKTELVEKITKLGEAAGARNAASVRPAAFDVLTPREFEIVELIAQRLSNREIAEKLYLSEGSVKQYVNQIYSKLHIEGDTRTKRKALAGLFGQKT
;
A
#
# COMPACT_ATOMS: atom_id res chain seq x y z
N MET A 1 -59.85 30.57 -9.55
CA MET A 1 -58.60 30.37 -10.33
C MET A 1 -57.94 29.14 -9.81
N PRO A 2 -57.49 28.16 -10.64
CA PRO A 2 -56.73 27.03 -10.16
C PRO A 2 -55.40 27.54 -9.59
N LYS A 3 -55.06 27.05 -8.37
CA LYS A 3 -53.76 27.37 -7.74
C LYS A 3 -52.64 27.00 -8.70
N PRO A 4 -51.66 27.86 -8.95
CA PRO A 4 -50.52 27.49 -9.80
C PRO A 4 -49.89 26.22 -9.27
N LYS A 5 -49.65 25.22 -10.13
CA LYS A 5 -48.91 24.04 -9.76
C LYS A 5 -47.44 24.42 -9.53
N TRP A 6 -47.03 24.46 -8.27
CA TRP A 6 -45.63 24.62 -7.90
C TRP A 6 -44.80 23.46 -8.44
N ASN A 7 -43.72 23.79 -9.16
CA ASN A 7 -42.77 22.79 -9.63
C ASN A 7 -41.43 22.99 -8.93
N LEU A 8 -41.35 22.51 -7.71
CA LEU A 8 -40.16 22.63 -6.89
C LEU A 8 -39.03 21.62 -7.28
N ASN A 9 -39.33 20.73 -8.23
CA ASN A 9 -38.34 19.72 -8.69
C ASN A 9 -37.48 20.22 -9.86
N THR A 10 -37.55 21.51 -10.18
CA THR A 10 -36.77 22.09 -11.26
C THR A 10 -35.31 22.23 -10.88
N ILE A 11 -34.42 21.49 -11.58
CA ILE A 11 -32.97 21.70 -11.48
C ILE A 11 -32.66 23.04 -12.14
N TYR A 12 -32.04 23.94 -11.37
CA TYR A 12 -31.63 25.25 -11.85
C TYR A 12 -30.11 25.38 -11.75
N ILE A 13 -29.47 25.57 -12.90
CA ILE A 13 -28.04 25.90 -13.00
C ILE A 13 -27.92 27.21 -13.74
N SER A 14 -27.44 28.24 -13.08
CA SER A 14 -27.27 29.58 -13.66
C SER A 14 -26.16 29.60 -14.72
N GLU A 15 -26.21 30.56 -15.65
CA GLU A 15 -25.16 30.75 -16.66
C GLU A 15 -23.80 30.96 -16.01
N ARG A 16 -23.73 31.75 -14.93
CA ARG A 16 -22.51 31.97 -14.15
C ARG A 16 -21.94 30.65 -13.59
N LEU A 17 -22.78 29.75 -13.07
CA LEU A 17 -22.35 28.47 -12.57
C LEU A 17 -21.91 27.55 -13.73
N GLN A 18 -22.65 27.58 -14.88
CA GLN A 18 -22.24 26.82 -16.06
C GLN A 18 -20.83 27.22 -16.55
N GLU A 19 -20.55 28.53 -16.57
CA GLU A 19 -19.21 29.04 -16.93
C GLU A 19 -18.14 28.58 -15.93
N SER A 20 -18.47 28.58 -14.63
CA SER A 20 -17.57 28.10 -13.56
C SER A 20 -17.29 26.60 -13.64
N LEU A 21 -18.16 25.81 -14.30
CA LEU A 21 -17.97 24.38 -14.48
C LEU A 21 -17.13 24.03 -15.75
N ARG A 22 -17.01 24.93 -16.73
CA ARG A 22 -16.29 24.68 -17.99
C ARG A 22 -14.83 24.24 -17.80
N PRO A 23 -14.05 24.79 -16.85
CA PRO A 23 -12.65 24.37 -16.65
C PRO A 23 -12.45 22.91 -16.24
N ILE A 24 -13.49 22.21 -15.77
CA ILE A 24 -13.41 20.80 -15.34
C ILE A 24 -12.76 19.93 -16.42
N SER A 25 -13.11 20.10 -17.70
CA SER A 25 -12.55 19.33 -18.80
C SER A 25 -11.13 19.75 -19.25
N ARG A 26 -10.51 20.68 -18.53
CA ARG A 26 -9.16 21.17 -18.85
C ARG A 26 -8.16 20.93 -17.73
N CYS A 27 -8.63 20.51 -16.55
CA CYS A 27 -7.82 20.30 -15.38
C CYS A 27 -7.74 18.81 -15.04
N ALA A 28 -6.63 18.36 -14.50
CA ALA A 28 -6.49 16.99 -14.04
C ALA A 28 -7.38 16.73 -12.81
N MET A 29 -7.50 17.71 -11.91
CA MET A 29 -8.38 17.61 -10.75
C MET A 29 -9.22 18.88 -10.58
N THR A 30 -10.49 18.71 -10.27
CA THR A 30 -11.38 19.81 -9.83
C THR A 30 -11.91 19.48 -8.45
N THR A 31 -11.73 20.40 -7.49
CA THR A 31 -12.37 20.30 -6.18
C THR A 31 -13.59 21.17 -6.12
N VAL A 32 -14.70 20.63 -5.62
CA VAL A 32 -15.96 21.36 -5.41
C VAL A 32 -16.23 21.42 -3.92
N VAL A 33 -15.87 22.52 -3.27
CA VAL A 33 -15.88 22.66 -1.82
C VAL A 33 -16.88 23.69 -1.35
N ALA A 34 -17.92 23.25 -0.69
CA ALA A 34 -18.92 24.11 -0.05
C ALA A 34 -19.65 23.32 1.04
N PRO A 35 -20.25 24.00 2.04
CA PRO A 35 -21.08 23.33 3.03
C PRO A 35 -22.22 22.53 2.39
N MET A 36 -22.91 21.76 3.21
CA MET A 36 -24.05 20.97 2.77
C MET A 36 -25.12 21.84 2.13
N GLY A 37 -25.84 21.29 1.12
CA GLY A 37 -27.00 21.97 0.53
C GLY A 37 -26.70 23.09 -0.49
N TYR A 38 -25.43 23.32 -0.83
CA TYR A 38 -25.06 24.29 -1.89
C TYR A 38 -25.16 23.69 -3.31
N GLY A 39 -25.67 22.48 -3.48
CA GLY A 39 -25.91 21.90 -4.80
C GLY A 39 -24.65 21.35 -5.49
N LYS A 40 -23.56 21.04 -4.78
CA LYS A 40 -22.32 20.48 -5.32
C LYS A 40 -22.57 19.30 -6.25
N THR A 41 -23.19 18.25 -5.72
CA THR A 41 -23.50 17.01 -6.45
C THR A 41 -24.41 17.29 -7.64
N THR A 42 -25.41 18.17 -7.49
CA THR A 42 -26.34 18.55 -8.55
C THR A 42 -25.61 19.27 -9.69
N ALA A 43 -24.75 20.23 -9.38
CA ALA A 43 -23.96 20.98 -10.35
C ALA A 43 -23.02 20.05 -11.16
N VAL A 44 -22.30 19.15 -10.49
CA VAL A 44 -21.40 18.20 -11.15
C VAL A 44 -22.19 17.21 -12.01
N ASN A 45 -23.29 16.65 -11.49
CA ASN A 45 -24.12 15.72 -12.26
C ASN A 45 -24.75 16.40 -13.49
N TRP A 46 -25.21 17.64 -13.36
CA TRP A 46 -25.69 18.40 -14.50
C TRP A 46 -24.58 18.60 -15.55
N TYR A 47 -23.40 19.03 -15.14
CA TYR A 47 -22.26 19.20 -16.03
C TYR A 47 -21.92 17.90 -16.77
N LEU A 48 -21.81 16.78 -16.08
CA LEU A 48 -21.51 15.48 -16.68
C LEU A 48 -22.62 15.04 -17.65
N ALA A 49 -23.89 15.32 -17.33
CA ALA A 49 -25.01 15.00 -18.20
C ALA A 49 -24.99 15.85 -19.49
N GLU A 50 -24.67 17.15 -19.40
CA GLU A 50 -24.53 18.01 -20.58
C GLU A 50 -23.36 17.60 -21.47
N ARG A 51 -22.21 17.22 -20.86
CA ARG A 51 -21.08 16.70 -21.62
C ARG A 51 -21.42 15.37 -22.34
N ALA A 52 -22.14 14.48 -21.68
CA ALA A 52 -22.56 13.20 -22.25
C ALA A 52 -23.53 13.33 -23.43
N LYS A 53 -24.24 14.46 -23.55
CA LYS A 53 -25.06 14.78 -24.74
C LYS A 53 -24.22 15.23 -25.93
N ALA A 54 -23.08 15.86 -25.67
CA ALA A 54 -22.22 16.46 -26.70
C ALA A 54 -21.20 15.47 -27.28
N GLU A 55 -20.74 14.49 -26.49
CA GLU A 55 -19.69 13.55 -26.86
C GLU A 55 -19.81 12.22 -26.13
N THR A 56 -19.23 11.16 -26.70
CA THR A 56 -19.09 9.88 -25.99
C THR A 56 -18.03 10.04 -24.90
N LEU A 57 -18.39 9.78 -23.67
CA LEU A 57 -17.50 9.89 -22.54
C LEU A 57 -17.75 8.78 -21.51
N ARG A 58 -16.78 8.57 -20.65
CA ARG A 58 -16.83 7.58 -19.58
C ARG A 58 -16.97 8.29 -18.22
N ILE A 59 -17.94 7.86 -17.42
CA ILE A 59 -18.16 8.44 -16.10
C ILE A 59 -18.04 7.33 -15.06
N ILE A 60 -17.10 7.49 -14.13
CA ILE A 60 -16.93 6.62 -12.96
C ILE A 60 -17.35 7.41 -11.72
N ARG A 61 -18.39 6.96 -11.02
CA ARG A 61 -18.89 7.64 -9.81
C ARG A 61 -18.61 6.82 -8.58
N VAL A 62 -17.99 7.45 -7.61
CA VAL A 62 -17.71 6.90 -6.29
C VAL A 62 -18.31 7.82 -5.25
N SER A 63 -19.13 7.30 -4.36
CA SER A 63 -19.61 8.05 -3.19
C SER A 63 -18.91 7.56 -1.95
N VAL A 64 -18.45 8.50 -1.14
CA VAL A 64 -17.92 8.19 0.19
C VAL A 64 -19.10 8.18 1.15
N TYR A 65 -19.21 7.13 1.94
CA TYR A 65 -20.28 6.96 2.92
C TYR A 65 -19.80 6.41 4.27
N SER A 66 -18.51 6.12 4.37
CA SER A 66 -17.86 5.66 5.58
C SER A 66 -16.51 6.35 5.75
N ASP A 67 -16.09 6.56 6.98
CA ASP A 67 -14.74 7.03 7.32
C ASP A 67 -13.69 5.92 7.25
N ASN A 68 -14.12 4.68 6.98
CA ASN A 68 -13.24 3.52 6.83
C ASN A 68 -12.68 3.44 5.40
N LEU A 69 -11.35 3.56 5.28
CA LEU A 69 -10.66 3.56 4.00
C LEU A 69 -10.86 2.27 3.20
N ALA A 70 -10.97 1.12 3.85
CA ALA A 70 -11.17 -0.16 3.15
C ALA A 70 -12.60 -0.30 2.59
N ILE A 71 -13.60 0.22 3.29
CA ILE A 71 -14.98 0.31 2.77
C ILE A 71 -15.02 1.24 1.56
N PHE A 72 -14.38 2.41 1.66
CA PHE A 72 -14.25 3.32 0.52
C PHE A 72 -13.53 2.65 -0.66
N TRP A 73 -12.41 1.95 -0.39
CA TRP A 73 -11.67 1.25 -1.43
C TRP A 73 -12.52 0.21 -2.16
N LYS A 74 -13.32 -0.56 -1.43
CA LYS A 74 -14.27 -1.51 -2.03
C LYS A 74 -15.27 -0.82 -2.95
N SER A 75 -15.78 0.35 -2.57
CA SER A 75 -16.68 1.15 -3.41
C SER A 75 -15.98 1.64 -4.68
N VAL A 76 -14.70 2.01 -4.60
CA VAL A 76 -13.87 2.35 -5.77
C VAL A 76 -13.76 1.15 -6.70
N GLN A 77 -13.38 -0.02 -6.18
CA GLN A 77 -13.25 -1.26 -6.95
C GLN A 77 -14.55 -1.61 -7.70
N GLU A 78 -15.69 -1.51 -7.03
CA GLU A 78 -17.00 -1.80 -7.62
C GLU A 78 -17.40 -0.76 -8.68
N ALA A 79 -17.12 0.53 -8.45
CA ALA A 79 -17.39 1.58 -9.42
C ALA A 79 -16.56 1.42 -10.70
N PHE A 80 -15.29 1.09 -10.58
CA PHE A 80 -14.42 0.80 -11.71
C PHE A 80 -14.82 -0.47 -12.45
N ALA A 81 -15.19 -1.53 -11.74
CA ALA A 81 -15.66 -2.76 -12.35
C ALA A 81 -16.93 -2.56 -13.17
N ARG A 82 -17.90 -1.77 -12.65
CA ARG A 82 -19.13 -1.38 -13.38
C ARG A 82 -18.82 -0.55 -14.64
N ALA A 83 -17.75 0.23 -14.60
CA ALA A 83 -17.31 1.02 -15.74
C ALA A 83 -16.47 0.24 -16.77
N GLY A 84 -16.30 -1.06 -16.60
CA GLY A 84 -15.54 -1.93 -17.50
C GLY A 84 -14.06 -2.12 -17.14
N PHE A 85 -13.65 -1.71 -15.94
CA PHE A 85 -12.28 -1.84 -15.45
C PHE A 85 -12.21 -2.78 -14.23
N PRO A 86 -12.35 -4.10 -14.40
CA PRO A 86 -12.37 -5.04 -13.28
C PRO A 86 -11.01 -5.28 -12.62
N PHE A 87 -9.91 -4.82 -13.19
CA PHE A 87 -8.53 -5.08 -12.74
C PHE A 87 -8.27 -4.61 -11.30
N LEU A 88 -9.00 -3.57 -10.82
CA LEU A 88 -8.86 -3.10 -9.45
C LEU A 88 -9.37 -4.08 -8.39
N ARG A 89 -10.15 -5.10 -8.77
CA ARG A 89 -10.70 -6.07 -7.79
C ARG A 89 -9.61 -6.82 -7.04
N ASP A 90 -8.50 -7.06 -7.69
CA ASP A 90 -7.37 -7.82 -7.14
C ASP A 90 -6.36 -6.91 -6.40
N TYR A 91 -6.56 -5.58 -6.44
CA TYR A 91 -5.71 -4.64 -5.72
C TYR A 91 -6.09 -4.54 -4.25
N PRO A 92 -5.15 -4.74 -3.31
CA PRO A 92 -5.38 -4.40 -1.92
C PRO A 92 -5.55 -2.88 -1.75
N CYS A 93 -6.19 -2.46 -0.66
CA CYS A 93 -6.26 -1.03 -0.33
C CYS A 93 -4.83 -0.51 -0.08
N PRO A 94 -4.36 0.53 -0.78
CA PRO A 94 -3.02 1.07 -0.59
C PRO A 94 -2.82 1.57 0.84
N THR A 95 -1.76 1.09 1.49
CA THR A 95 -1.44 1.45 2.89
C THR A 95 -0.29 2.45 3.00
N ASP A 96 0.48 2.62 1.91
CA ASP A 96 1.65 3.49 1.84
C ASP A 96 1.80 4.17 0.47
N ALA A 97 2.78 5.05 0.37
CA ALA A 97 3.05 5.82 -0.85
C ALA A 97 3.53 4.93 -2.01
N ALA A 98 4.26 3.84 -1.72
CA ALA A 98 4.77 2.93 -2.74
C ALA A 98 3.63 2.14 -3.40
N GLY A 99 2.75 1.52 -2.60
CA GLY A 99 1.55 0.84 -3.09
C GLY A 99 0.60 1.79 -3.82
N GLY A 100 0.45 3.02 -3.29
CA GLY A 100 -0.29 4.09 -3.97
C GLY A 100 0.32 4.46 -5.32
N GLY A 101 1.65 4.51 -5.44
CA GLY A 101 2.37 4.81 -6.68
C GLY A 101 2.11 3.78 -7.77
N LEU A 102 2.22 2.49 -7.45
CA LEU A 102 1.92 1.39 -8.36
C LEU A 102 0.48 1.44 -8.88
N LEU A 103 -0.46 1.61 -7.94
CA LEU A 103 -1.86 1.74 -8.30
C LEU A 103 -2.12 2.91 -9.25
N VAL A 104 -1.50 4.07 -9.00
CA VAL A 104 -1.64 5.25 -9.88
C VAL A 104 -1.09 4.97 -11.27
N ASP A 105 0.06 4.31 -11.39
CA ASP A 105 0.66 4.00 -12.69
C ASP A 105 -0.24 3.05 -13.49
N ASP A 106 -0.78 2.01 -12.88
CA ASP A 106 -1.70 1.08 -13.53
C ASP A 106 -3.05 1.73 -13.88
N LEU A 107 -3.59 2.59 -12.99
CA LEU A 107 -4.79 3.39 -13.28
C LEU A 107 -4.57 4.31 -14.48
N CYS A 108 -3.45 5.03 -14.51
CA CYS A 108 -3.13 5.92 -15.61
C CYS A 108 -2.97 5.16 -16.93
N HIS A 109 -2.33 3.99 -16.89
CA HIS A 109 -2.19 3.14 -18.08
C HIS A 109 -3.53 2.58 -18.56
N ALA A 110 -4.37 2.09 -17.65
CA ALA A 110 -5.68 1.53 -17.99
C ALA A 110 -6.69 2.56 -18.50
N LEU A 111 -6.56 3.82 -18.10
CA LEU A 111 -7.45 4.92 -18.48
C LEU A 111 -6.91 5.77 -19.65
N ALA A 112 -5.68 5.54 -20.11
CA ALA A 112 -5.06 6.28 -21.19
C ALA A 112 -5.61 5.80 -22.55
N ASP A 113 -6.69 6.44 -23.00
CA ASP A 113 -7.26 6.25 -24.35
C ASP A 113 -7.77 7.59 -24.90
N ASP A 114 -8.43 7.59 -26.06
CA ASP A 114 -8.97 8.81 -26.68
C ASP A 114 -10.33 9.22 -26.10
N THR A 115 -10.93 8.41 -25.21
CA THR A 115 -12.25 8.66 -24.63
C THR A 115 -12.13 9.53 -23.39
N PRO A 116 -12.77 10.72 -23.32
CA PRO A 116 -12.80 11.51 -22.09
C PRO A 116 -13.38 10.72 -20.92
N CYS A 117 -12.65 10.66 -19.82
CA CYS A 117 -13.02 9.94 -18.62
C CYS A 117 -13.15 10.89 -17.42
N TYR A 118 -14.29 10.86 -16.77
CA TYR A 118 -14.56 11.66 -15.57
C TYR A 118 -14.70 10.74 -14.37
N LEU A 119 -13.77 10.85 -13.43
CA LEU A 119 -13.84 10.19 -12.14
C LEU A 119 -14.44 11.16 -11.11
N PHE A 120 -15.67 10.92 -10.66
CA PHE A 120 -16.36 11.77 -9.70
C PHE A 120 -16.43 11.10 -8.33
N ILE A 121 -15.78 11.69 -7.34
CA ILE A 121 -15.82 11.28 -5.93
C ILE A 121 -16.69 12.30 -5.18
N ASP A 122 -17.78 11.81 -4.61
CA ASP A 122 -18.72 12.64 -3.84
C ASP A 122 -18.60 12.38 -2.34
N ASP A 123 -18.93 13.39 -1.53
CA ASP A 123 -18.90 13.37 -0.06
C ASP A 123 -17.53 13.01 0.56
N PHE A 124 -16.45 13.43 -0.09
CA PHE A 124 -15.07 13.12 0.32
C PHE A 124 -14.72 13.54 1.75
N HIS A 125 -15.41 14.53 2.33
CA HIS A 125 -15.23 14.99 3.72
C HIS A 125 -15.45 13.90 4.78
N LEU A 126 -16.15 12.81 4.45
CA LEU A 126 -16.35 11.68 5.35
C LEU A 126 -15.07 10.86 5.57
N LEU A 127 -14.11 10.92 4.65
CA LEU A 127 -12.81 10.29 4.82
C LEU A 127 -11.88 11.20 5.63
N THR A 128 -11.62 10.82 6.86
CA THR A 128 -10.72 11.57 7.75
C THR A 128 -9.24 11.18 7.58
N ASP A 129 -8.96 10.08 6.90
CA ASP A 129 -7.61 9.58 6.66
C ASP A 129 -6.86 10.44 5.64
N LYS A 130 -5.81 11.12 6.12
CA LYS A 130 -4.98 12.01 5.29
C LYS A 130 -4.31 11.32 4.11
N ARG A 131 -4.11 9.99 4.17
CA ARG A 131 -3.54 9.22 3.07
C ARG A 131 -4.41 9.29 1.82
N ALA A 132 -5.74 9.35 1.98
CA ALA A 132 -6.66 9.48 0.85
C ALA A 132 -6.44 10.78 0.07
N SER A 133 -6.29 11.92 0.74
CA SER A 133 -6.04 13.21 0.07
C SER A 133 -4.68 13.26 -0.62
N LEU A 134 -3.63 12.69 0.00
CA LEU A 134 -2.30 12.58 -0.60
C LEU A 134 -2.31 11.67 -1.83
N PHE A 135 -3.02 10.55 -1.77
CA PHE A 135 -3.21 9.67 -2.92
C PHE A 135 -3.89 10.39 -4.10
N LEU A 136 -4.94 11.19 -3.84
CA LEU A 136 -5.61 11.99 -4.88
C LEU A 136 -4.66 13.02 -5.49
N CYS A 137 -3.78 13.63 -4.70
CA CYS A 137 -2.76 14.55 -5.22
C CYS A 137 -1.75 13.83 -6.12
N MET A 138 -1.30 12.63 -5.72
CA MET A 138 -0.40 11.80 -6.52
C MET A 138 -1.07 11.38 -7.83
N LEU A 139 -2.31 10.94 -7.78
CA LEU A 139 -3.11 10.59 -8.95
C LEU A 139 -3.25 11.80 -9.89
N ALA A 140 -3.71 12.96 -9.40
CA ALA A 140 -3.88 14.17 -10.18
C ALA A 140 -2.59 14.63 -10.89
N ASN A 141 -1.43 14.36 -10.29
CA ASN A 141 -0.13 14.71 -10.87
C ASN A 141 0.26 13.83 -12.07
N ARG A 142 -0.27 12.61 -12.16
CA ARG A 142 0.08 11.62 -13.20
C ARG A 142 -1.05 11.34 -14.20
N LEU A 143 -2.30 11.80 -13.94
CA LEU A 143 -3.44 11.54 -14.82
C LEU A 143 -3.16 11.92 -16.28
N PRO A 144 -3.54 11.07 -17.25
CA PRO A 144 -3.55 11.36 -18.66
C PRO A 144 -4.45 12.56 -18.98
N SER A 145 -4.23 13.22 -20.12
CA SER A 145 -4.98 14.43 -20.52
C SER A 145 -6.47 14.20 -20.78
N ASN A 146 -6.88 12.96 -21.05
CA ASN A 146 -8.27 12.55 -21.24
C ASN A 146 -9.01 12.26 -19.92
N VAL A 147 -8.32 12.23 -18.76
CA VAL A 147 -8.90 11.85 -17.48
C VAL A 147 -9.02 13.05 -16.55
N HIS A 148 -10.21 13.26 -16.02
CA HIS A 148 -10.54 14.39 -15.15
C HIS A 148 -11.12 13.89 -13.82
N LEU A 149 -10.42 14.17 -12.73
CA LEU A 149 -10.87 13.85 -11.36
C LEU A 149 -11.70 15.01 -10.82
N ILE A 150 -12.91 14.73 -10.36
CA ILE A 150 -13.80 15.70 -9.69
C ILE A 150 -14.02 15.19 -8.26
N VAL A 151 -13.76 16.04 -7.27
CA VAL A 151 -13.93 15.67 -5.86
C VAL A 151 -14.82 16.71 -5.18
N ALA A 152 -15.98 16.26 -4.71
CA ALA A 152 -16.89 17.08 -3.93
C ALA A 152 -16.69 16.84 -2.43
N SER A 153 -16.56 17.92 -1.66
CA SER A 153 -16.33 17.88 -0.22
C SER A 153 -17.06 19.03 0.49
N ARG A 154 -17.30 18.89 1.81
CA ARG A 154 -17.79 20.02 2.63
C ARG A 154 -16.63 20.93 3.02
N ASP A 155 -15.50 20.37 3.35
CA ASP A 155 -14.33 21.06 3.86
C ASP A 155 -13.17 20.97 2.88
N ARG A 156 -12.22 21.90 3.02
CA ARG A 156 -10.96 21.85 2.28
C ARG A 156 -10.13 20.67 2.77
N PHE A 157 -9.80 19.77 1.87
CA PHE A 157 -9.07 18.54 2.17
C PHE A 157 -7.66 18.48 1.56
N LEU A 158 -7.37 19.34 0.57
CA LEU A 158 -6.06 19.42 -0.03
C LEU A 158 -5.11 20.25 0.84
N PRO A 159 -3.91 19.72 1.18
CA PRO A 159 -2.85 20.51 1.80
C PRO A 159 -2.44 21.70 0.92
N ALA A 160 -2.23 22.87 1.52
CA ALA A 160 -1.88 24.08 0.76
C ALA A 160 -0.59 23.89 -0.08
N ALA A 161 0.40 23.17 0.43
CA ALA A 161 1.62 22.85 -0.31
C ALA A 161 1.35 22.03 -1.58
N GLU A 162 0.42 21.08 -1.52
CA GLU A 162 0.03 20.26 -2.67
C GLU A 162 -0.75 21.06 -3.72
N VAL A 163 -1.59 22.00 -3.30
CA VAL A 163 -2.28 22.92 -4.24
C VAL A 163 -1.26 23.73 -5.03
N VAL A 164 -0.21 24.24 -4.35
CA VAL A 164 0.88 24.98 -5.01
C VAL A 164 1.66 24.05 -5.96
N ARG A 165 1.95 22.82 -5.55
CA ARG A 165 2.69 21.84 -6.35
C ARG A 165 1.94 21.44 -7.62
N LEU A 166 0.63 21.23 -7.53
CA LEU A 166 -0.23 20.86 -8.66
C LEU A 166 -0.46 22.04 -9.61
N GLY A 167 -0.41 23.28 -9.11
CA GLY A 167 -0.53 24.49 -9.92
C GLY A 167 -1.75 24.49 -10.84
N ALA A 168 -1.56 24.66 -12.14
CA ALA A 168 -2.64 24.71 -13.14
C ALA A 168 -3.36 23.35 -13.35
N ARG A 169 -2.87 22.25 -12.79
CA ARG A 169 -3.53 20.95 -12.87
C ARG A 169 -4.74 20.84 -11.94
N VAL A 170 -4.85 21.73 -10.94
CA VAL A 170 -5.99 21.75 -10.00
C VAL A 170 -6.84 23.00 -10.21
N TYR A 171 -8.16 22.80 -10.29
CA TYR A 171 -9.16 23.85 -10.31
C TYR A 171 -10.05 23.76 -9.08
N GLN A 172 -10.42 24.91 -8.48
CA GLN A 172 -11.20 24.93 -7.25
C GLN A 172 -12.50 25.72 -7.46
N ILE A 173 -13.62 25.06 -7.18
CA ILE A 173 -14.96 25.65 -7.13
C ILE A 173 -15.36 25.74 -5.67
N GLY A 174 -15.65 26.93 -5.19
CA GLY A 174 -16.03 27.18 -3.79
C GLY A 174 -17.49 27.64 -3.65
N THR A 175 -17.80 28.02 -2.42
CA THR A 175 -19.14 28.52 -2.04
C THR A 175 -19.59 29.70 -2.90
N GLU A 176 -18.70 30.62 -3.26
CA GLU A 176 -18.99 31.81 -4.05
C GLU A 176 -19.57 31.51 -5.44
N GLN A 177 -19.08 30.42 -6.08
CA GLN A 177 -19.60 30.01 -7.38
C GLN A 177 -20.93 29.27 -7.28
N LEU A 178 -21.19 28.62 -6.14
CA LEU A 178 -22.36 27.78 -5.94
C LEU A 178 -23.57 28.54 -5.36
N ARG A 179 -23.35 29.59 -4.58
CA ARG A 179 -24.45 30.36 -3.98
C ARG A 179 -25.26 31.13 -5.04
N LEU A 180 -26.55 31.23 -4.82
CA LEU A 180 -27.42 32.04 -5.64
C LEU A 180 -27.21 33.55 -5.32
N ASN A 181 -27.14 34.34 -6.37
CA ASN A 181 -27.22 35.78 -6.24
C ASN A 181 -28.70 36.27 -6.34
N HIS A 182 -28.94 37.57 -6.20
CA HIS A 182 -30.30 38.18 -6.22
C HIS A 182 -31.07 37.80 -7.49
N THR A 183 -30.46 38.00 -8.65
CA THR A 183 -31.10 37.73 -9.96
C THR A 183 -31.37 36.24 -10.14
N GLU A 184 -30.42 35.39 -9.78
CA GLU A 184 -30.53 33.91 -9.87
C GLU A 184 -31.61 33.36 -8.94
N LEU A 185 -31.75 33.93 -7.72
CA LEU A 185 -32.80 33.57 -6.78
C LEU A 185 -34.18 33.94 -7.32
N ALA A 186 -34.36 35.15 -7.89
CA ALA A 186 -35.61 35.57 -8.50
C ALA A 186 -36.01 34.65 -9.68
N VAL A 187 -35.07 34.35 -10.57
CA VAL A 187 -35.29 33.42 -11.69
C VAL A 187 -35.66 32.02 -11.19
N TYR A 188 -34.99 31.55 -10.15
CA TYR A 188 -35.28 30.24 -9.58
C TYR A 188 -36.68 30.19 -8.97
N ALA A 189 -37.05 31.19 -8.18
CA ALA A 189 -38.41 31.31 -7.59
C ALA A 189 -39.48 31.32 -8.67
N HIS A 190 -39.28 32.10 -9.74
CA HIS A 190 -40.20 32.14 -10.89
C HIS A 190 -40.35 30.77 -11.56
N ARG A 191 -39.24 30.05 -11.80
CA ARG A 191 -39.27 28.68 -12.34
C ARG A 191 -39.99 27.70 -11.44
N CYS A 192 -39.95 27.89 -10.13
CA CYS A 192 -40.71 27.12 -9.15
C CYS A 192 -42.20 27.45 -9.13
N GLY A 193 -42.64 28.45 -9.87
CA GLY A 193 -44.06 28.87 -9.95
C GLY A 193 -44.47 29.98 -8.96
N THR A 194 -43.49 30.71 -8.43
CA THR A 194 -43.72 31.81 -7.51
C THR A 194 -43.11 33.11 -8.03
N GLU A 195 -43.90 34.18 -8.03
CA GLU A 195 -43.40 35.54 -8.23
C GLU A 195 -43.15 36.18 -6.85
N LEU A 196 -41.87 36.46 -6.57
CA LEU A 196 -41.47 37.18 -5.38
C LEU A 196 -41.27 38.65 -5.73
N SER A 197 -41.69 39.56 -4.85
CA SER A 197 -41.30 40.97 -4.95
C SER A 197 -39.80 41.11 -4.66
N ASP A 198 -39.19 42.21 -5.16
CA ASP A 198 -37.76 42.49 -4.90
C ASP A 198 -37.43 42.46 -3.40
N ALA A 199 -38.32 43.05 -2.56
CA ALA A 199 -38.16 43.04 -1.11
C ALA A 199 -38.21 41.61 -0.51
N GLN A 200 -38.99 40.69 -1.08
CA GLN A 200 -39.03 39.29 -0.67
C GLN A 200 -37.79 38.55 -1.14
N VAL A 201 -37.31 38.81 -2.34
CA VAL A 201 -36.05 38.24 -2.86
C VAL A 201 -34.87 38.68 -1.98
N GLU A 202 -34.79 39.98 -1.66
CA GLU A 202 -33.73 40.53 -0.80
C GLU A 202 -33.79 39.96 0.61
N SER A 203 -34.98 39.85 1.21
CA SER A 203 -35.17 39.23 2.51
C SER A 203 -34.82 37.75 2.52
N LEU A 204 -35.17 37.00 1.47
CA LEU A 204 -34.83 35.58 1.33
C LEU A 204 -33.35 35.40 1.07
N LEU A 205 -32.74 36.25 0.23
CA LEU A 205 -31.29 36.21 -0.01
C LEU A 205 -30.51 36.52 1.28
N TYR A 206 -30.93 37.52 2.03
CA TYR A 206 -30.29 37.86 3.31
C TYR A 206 -30.39 36.75 4.34
N SER A 207 -31.57 36.11 4.45
CA SER A 207 -31.78 35.02 5.43
C SER A 207 -31.12 33.69 5.03
N SER A 208 -30.98 33.43 3.74
CA SER A 208 -30.40 32.19 3.20
C SER A 208 -28.94 32.34 2.77
N GLU A 209 -28.41 33.58 2.70
CA GLU A 209 -27.09 33.89 2.14
C GLU A 209 -26.87 33.28 0.73
N GLY A 210 -27.95 33.05 -0.01
CA GLY A 210 -27.91 32.37 -1.32
C GLY A 210 -27.73 30.87 -1.25
N TRP A 211 -27.85 30.27 -0.08
CA TRP A 211 -27.75 28.84 0.13
C TRP A 211 -28.95 28.11 -0.51
N PHE A 212 -28.68 27.32 -1.54
CA PHE A 212 -29.72 26.74 -2.38
C PHE A 212 -30.75 25.93 -1.59
N SER A 213 -30.35 25.09 -0.64
CA SER A 213 -31.27 24.28 0.15
C SER A 213 -32.15 25.14 1.07
N ALA A 214 -31.62 26.21 1.64
CA ALA A 214 -32.41 27.12 2.45
C ALA A 214 -33.45 27.87 1.60
N VAL A 215 -33.05 28.32 0.41
CA VAL A 215 -33.99 28.95 -0.55
C VAL A 215 -35.09 27.96 -0.95
N TYR A 216 -34.70 26.71 -1.32
CA TYR A 216 -35.64 25.65 -1.68
C TYR A 216 -36.67 25.37 -0.57
N LEU A 217 -36.22 25.18 0.66
CA LEU A 217 -37.06 24.88 1.81
C LEU A 217 -37.98 26.07 2.16
N SER A 218 -37.47 27.29 2.02
CA SER A 218 -38.26 28.50 2.26
C SER A 218 -39.34 28.65 1.22
N LEU A 219 -39.05 28.41 -0.07
CA LEU A 219 -40.07 28.45 -1.14
C LEU A 219 -41.13 27.35 -0.94
N ARG A 220 -40.71 26.17 -0.50
CA ARG A 220 -41.62 25.08 -0.17
C ARG A 220 -42.57 25.45 0.99
N THR A 221 -42.02 25.99 2.06
CA THR A 221 -42.80 26.46 3.20
C THR A 221 -43.78 27.56 2.78
N LEU A 222 -43.35 28.47 1.93
CA LEU A 222 -44.22 29.49 1.35
C LEU A 222 -45.36 28.88 0.52
N SER A 223 -45.05 27.85 -0.30
CA SER A 223 -46.06 27.12 -1.07
C SER A 223 -47.08 26.39 -0.21
N GLU A 224 -46.66 25.79 0.89
CA GLU A 224 -47.53 24.99 1.76
C GLU A 224 -48.29 25.84 2.79
N ARG A 225 -47.63 26.85 3.38
CA ARG A 225 -48.14 27.63 4.53
C ARG A 225 -48.47 29.10 4.19
N GLY A 226 -48.09 29.57 3.00
CA GLY A 226 -48.31 30.95 2.58
C GLY A 226 -47.41 32.00 3.24
N VAL A 227 -46.44 31.60 4.04
CA VAL A 227 -45.55 32.49 4.79
C VAL A 227 -44.09 32.01 4.67
N LEU A 228 -43.14 32.94 4.53
CA LEU A 228 -41.72 32.65 4.58
C LEU A 228 -41.29 32.33 6.03
N PRO A 229 -40.37 31.37 6.26
CA PRO A 229 -39.87 31.02 7.58
C PRO A 229 -39.18 32.18 8.30
N SER A 230 -39.26 32.20 9.64
CA SER A 230 -38.59 33.25 10.45
C SER A 230 -37.06 33.01 10.53
N ARG A 231 -36.29 34.07 10.78
CA ARG A 231 -34.83 34.21 10.68
C ARG A 231 -33.91 33.26 11.49
N HIS A 232 -34.42 32.36 12.36
CA HIS A 232 -33.61 31.63 13.36
C HIS A 232 -33.87 30.13 13.48
N SER A 233 -34.45 29.49 12.47
CA SER A 233 -34.62 28.05 12.53
C SER A 233 -33.35 27.32 11.99
N ASP A 234 -32.82 26.36 12.79
CA ASP A 234 -31.81 25.41 12.30
C ASP A 234 -32.33 24.74 11.02
N ILE A 235 -31.46 24.61 10.00
CA ILE A 235 -31.82 24.00 8.70
C ILE A 235 -32.41 22.60 8.84
N TYR A 236 -31.89 21.81 9.77
CA TYR A 236 -32.38 20.45 10.00
C TYR A 236 -33.78 20.45 10.62
N SER A 237 -34.08 21.37 11.56
CA SER A 237 -35.41 21.49 12.07
C SER A 237 -36.38 22.02 11.04
N THR A 238 -35.98 22.95 10.18
CA THR A 238 -36.77 23.43 9.03
C THR A 238 -37.00 22.30 8.02
N PHE A 239 -35.97 21.50 7.71
CA PHE A 239 -36.07 20.33 6.82
C PHE A 239 -37.02 19.27 7.39
N THR A 240 -36.83 18.93 8.67
CA THR A 240 -37.67 17.94 9.37
C THR A 240 -39.15 18.41 9.35
N ALA A 241 -39.42 19.65 9.71
CA ALA A 241 -40.77 20.22 9.72
C ALA A 241 -41.42 20.27 8.33
N ALA A 242 -40.63 20.48 7.27
CA ALA A 242 -41.15 20.56 5.90
C ALA A 242 -41.25 19.21 5.19
N MET A 243 -40.35 18.23 5.54
CA MET A 243 -40.18 17.00 4.74
C MET A 243 -40.54 15.73 5.49
N ILE A 244 -40.35 15.69 6.81
CA ILE A 244 -40.51 14.47 7.62
C ILE A 244 -41.79 14.51 8.45
N ASP A 245 -42.05 15.61 9.17
CA ASP A 245 -43.20 15.73 10.07
C ASP A 245 -44.57 15.55 9.37
N PRO A 246 -44.77 15.99 8.10
CA PRO A 246 -46.02 15.76 7.39
C PRO A 246 -46.30 14.32 7.01
N LEU A 247 -45.26 13.43 7.06
CA LEU A 247 -45.40 12.04 6.69
C LEU A 247 -46.12 11.23 7.78
N PRO A 248 -46.83 10.15 7.42
CA PRO A 248 -47.37 9.20 8.37
C PRO A 248 -46.27 8.63 9.29
N GLN A 249 -46.63 8.31 10.53
CA GLN A 249 -45.67 7.78 11.51
C GLN A 249 -44.86 6.61 10.96
N LYS A 250 -45.50 5.66 10.31
CA LYS A 250 -44.87 4.48 9.67
C LYS A 250 -43.76 4.89 8.70
N GLN A 251 -44.00 5.89 7.87
CA GLN A 251 -43.00 6.38 6.93
C GLN A 251 -41.86 7.14 7.63
N ARG A 252 -42.15 7.88 8.70
CA ARG A 252 -41.12 8.55 9.52
C ARG A 252 -40.18 7.56 10.18
N GLU A 253 -40.72 6.49 10.77
CA GLU A 253 -39.94 5.40 11.36
C GLU A 253 -39.10 4.70 10.29
N PHE A 254 -39.71 4.39 9.12
CA PHE A 254 -38.98 3.81 7.98
C PHE A 254 -37.79 4.70 7.55
N LEU A 255 -38.00 6.00 7.43
CA LEU A 255 -36.95 6.95 7.06
C LEU A 255 -35.85 6.99 8.14
N ALA A 256 -36.21 7.05 9.40
CA ALA A 256 -35.27 7.09 10.52
C ALA A 256 -34.37 5.83 10.54
N VAL A 257 -34.93 4.65 10.30
CA VAL A 257 -34.19 3.39 10.31
C VAL A 257 -33.35 3.24 9.03
N MET A 258 -33.96 3.40 7.84
CA MET A 258 -33.25 3.16 6.59
C MET A 258 -32.25 4.26 6.24
N GLY A 259 -32.33 5.43 6.89
CA GLY A 259 -31.32 6.48 6.80
C GLY A 259 -29.94 6.10 7.35
N LEU A 260 -29.85 5.02 8.13
CA LEU A 260 -28.59 4.48 8.60
C LEU A 260 -27.83 3.71 7.52
N ALA A 261 -28.53 3.20 6.50
CA ALA A 261 -27.92 2.53 5.37
C ALA A 261 -27.41 3.54 4.34
N ASP A 262 -26.30 3.20 3.70
CA ASP A 262 -25.71 4.02 2.65
C ASP A 262 -26.40 3.85 1.32
N GLU A 263 -26.59 2.59 0.95
CA GLU A 263 -27.40 2.12 -0.17
C GLU A 263 -28.16 0.89 0.28
N PHE A 264 -29.38 0.73 -0.18
CA PHE A 264 -30.19 -0.41 0.21
C PHE A 264 -31.21 -0.79 -0.86
N SER A 265 -31.62 -2.05 -0.89
CA SER A 265 -32.70 -2.55 -1.71
C SER A 265 -34.03 -2.57 -0.94
N ALA A 266 -35.12 -2.75 -1.67
CA ALA A 266 -36.43 -2.97 -1.03
C ALA A 266 -36.43 -4.23 -0.16
N GLU A 267 -35.70 -5.29 -0.55
CA GLU A 267 -35.53 -6.53 0.22
C GLU A 267 -34.81 -6.26 1.54
N MET A 268 -33.69 -5.51 1.50
CA MET A 268 -32.99 -5.09 2.71
C MET A 268 -33.90 -4.28 3.62
N ALA A 269 -34.65 -3.32 3.07
CA ALA A 269 -35.54 -2.49 3.85
C ALA A 269 -36.66 -3.31 4.52
N GLN A 270 -37.21 -4.28 3.81
CA GLN A 270 -38.19 -5.23 4.38
C GLN A 270 -37.61 -6.06 5.52
N HIS A 271 -36.40 -6.58 5.33
CA HIS A 271 -35.71 -7.38 6.36
C HIS A 271 -35.44 -6.54 7.64
N ILE A 272 -34.89 -5.32 7.47
CA ILE A 272 -34.51 -4.45 8.58
C ILE A 272 -35.73 -3.94 9.33
N THR A 273 -36.70 -3.37 8.61
CA THR A 273 -37.91 -2.79 9.24
C THR A 273 -38.93 -3.82 9.67
N GLY A 274 -38.91 -5.04 9.05
CA GLY A 274 -39.95 -6.05 9.19
C GLY A 274 -41.25 -5.68 8.48
N ASP A 275 -41.26 -4.68 7.61
CA ASP A 275 -42.41 -4.16 6.93
C ASP A 275 -42.56 -4.73 5.52
N ALA A 276 -43.63 -5.52 5.29
CA ALA A 276 -43.92 -6.09 3.99
C ALA A 276 -44.18 -5.02 2.90
N ASP A 277 -44.58 -3.82 3.29
CA ASP A 277 -44.90 -2.71 2.40
C ASP A 277 -43.68 -1.82 2.08
N ALA A 278 -42.47 -2.19 2.52
CA ALA A 278 -41.25 -1.39 2.35
C ALA A 278 -41.04 -0.93 0.89
N GLY A 279 -41.29 -1.80 -0.10
CA GLY A 279 -41.21 -1.46 -1.51
C GLY A 279 -42.20 -0.40 -1.96
N GLN A 280 -43.43 -0.42 -1.41
CA GLN A 280 -44.47 0.56 -1.69
C GLN A 280 -44.13 1.92 -1.07
N ILE A 281 -43.60 1.90 0.16
CA ILE A 281 -43.12 3.12 0.84
C ILE A 281 -42.00 3.77 0.03
N LEU A 282 -41.05 2.99 -0.47
CA LEU A 282 -39.94 3.51 -1.31
C LEU A 282 -40.45 4.09 -2.63
N SER A 283 -41.40 3.45 -3.28
CA SER A 283 -42.03 3.97 -4.51
C SER A 283 -42.70 5.30 -4.25
N LEU A 284 -43.51 5.41 -3.20
CA LEU A 284 -44.18 6.65 -2.79
C LEU A 284 -43.20 7.79 -2.46
N LEU A 285 -42.14 7.50 -1.68
CA LEU A 285 -41.12 8.46 -1.31
C LEU A 285 -40.33 8.95 -2.53
N THR A 286 -40.06 8.06 -3.48
CA THR A 286 -39.35 8.38 -4.73
C THR A 286 -40.25 9.25 -5.65
N GLU A 287 -41.55 8.94 -5.80
CA GLU A 287 -42.50 9.70 -6.59
C GLU A 287 -42.77 11.10 -6.01
N GLN A 288 -42.74 11.20 -4.68
CA GLN A 288 -42.89 12.52 -3.96
C GLN A 288 -41.60 13.32 -3.95
N ASN A 289 -40.52 12.83 -4.56
CA ASN A 289 -39.17 13.42 -4.45
C ASN A 289 -38.76 13.71 -2.99
N ALA A 290 -39.04 12.77 -2.10
CA ALA A 290 -38.77 12.90 -0.68
C ALA A 290 -37.25 12.71 -0.36
N PHE A 291 -36.37 13.23 -1.20
CA PHE A 291 -34.92 13.10 -1.06
C PHE A 291 -34.44 11.65 -1.03
N VAL A 292 -35.16 10.74 -1.69
CA VAL A 292 -34.83 9.34 -1.95
C VAL A 292 -34.62 9.18 -3.44
N ALA A 293 -33.46 8.71 -3.85
CA ALA A 293 -33.12 8.46 -5.25
C ALA A 293 -33.02 6.96 -5.50
N ARG A 294 -33.63 6.51 -6.60
CA ARG A 294 -33.41 5.16 -7.14
C ARG A 294 -32.18 5.21 -8.04
N LEU A 295 -31.22 4.31 -7.83
CA LEU A 295 -29.99 4.27 -8.61
C LEU A 295 -30.21 3.69 -10.03
N PRO A 296 -29.25 3.87 -10.97
CA PRO A 296 -29.37 3.41 -12.35
C PRO A 296 -29.57 1.91 -12.53
N ASP A 297 -29.19 1.09 -11.53
CA ASP A 297 -29.42 -0.36 -11.52
C ASP A 297 -30.91 -0.74 -11.38
N GLY A 298 -31.76 0.23 -11.05
CA GLY A 298 -33.19 0.07 -10.91
C GLY A 298 -33.66 -0.71 -9.68
N VAL A 299 -32.77 -1.12 -8.76
CA VAL A 299 -33.10 -1.89 -7.56
C VAL A 299 -32.59 -1.28 -6.27
N THR A 300 -31.56 -0.47 -6.36
CA THR A 300 -30.91 0.16 -5.20
C THR A 300 -31.45 1.57 -4.99
N TYR A 301 -31.62 1.94 -3.72
CA TYR A 301 -32.07 3.26 -3.27
C TYR A 301 -30.99 3.90 -2.41
N ARG A 302 -30.96 5.23 -2.45
CA ARG A 302 -30.07 6.04 -1.63
C ARG A 302 -30.81 7.27 -1.12
N PHE A 303 -30.59 7.62 0.13
CA PHE A 303 -31.10 8.90 0.65
C PHE A 303 -30.17 10.06 0.30
N HIS A 304 -30.79 11.20 -0.01
CA HIS A 304 -30.05 12.45 -0.07
C HIS A 304 -29.45 12.75 1.31
N HIS A 305 -28.29 13.34 1.31
CA HIS A 305 -27.51 13.55 2.53
C HIS A 305 -28.28 14.29 3.65
N MET A 306 -29.03 15.34 3.33
CA MET A 306 -29.87 16.02 4.32
C MET A 306 -30.93 15.10 4.94
N MET A 307 -31.55 14.25 4.13
CA MET A 307 -32.50 13.26 4.63
C MET A 307 -31.82 12.27 5.57
N LYS A 308 -30.63 11.79 5.19
CA LYS A 308 -29.83 10.88 6.01
C LYS A 308 -29.51 11.46 7.37
N GLU A 309 -29.00 12.70 7.44
CA GLU A 309 -28.68 13.35 8.72
C GLU A 309 -29.94 13.58 9.60
N CYS A 310 -31.08 13.97 9.00
CA CYS A 310 -32.33 14.09 9.75
C CYS A 310 -32.85 12.73 10.22
N ALA A 311 -32.71 11.70 9.40
CA ALA A 311 -33.04 10.32 9.75
C ALA A 311 -32.20 9.79 10.91
N GLU A 312 -30.88 10.02 10.88
CA GLU A 312 -29.98 9.65 11.97
C GLU A 312 -30.35 10.33 13.29
N ARG A 313 -30.66 11.63 13.26
CA ARG A 313 -31.14 12.34 14.46
C ARG A 313 -32.46 11.77 14.99
N SER A 314 -33.39 11.41 14.07
CA SER A 314 -34.66 10.78 14.47
C SER A 314 -34.46 9.39 15.04
N PHE A 315 -33.50 8.62 14.50
CA PHE A 315 -33.12 7.31 15.04
C PHE A 315 -32.50 7.41 16.42
N LEU A 316 -31.58 8.35 16.64
CA LEU A 316 -30.95 8.59 17.95
C LEU A 316 -31.95 9.04 19.02
N ALA A 317 -33.12 9.58 18.62
CA ALA A 317 -34.22 9.92 19.56
C ALA A 317 -35.08 8.70 19.96
N MET A 318 -34.90 7.53 19.31
CA MET A 318 -35.58 6.28 19.69
C MET A 318 -35.01 5.71 20.99
N SER A 319 -35.75 4.77 21.62
CA SER A 319 -35.23 4.09 22.83
C SER A 319 -33.98 3.26 22.50
N ALA A 320 -33.12 3.09 23.49
CA ALA A 320 -31.90 2.31 23.35
C ALA A 320 -32.18 0.87 22.87
N GLU A 321 -33.23 0.24 23.40
CA GLU A 321 -33.65 -1.11 23.01
C GLU A 321 -34.06 -1.16 21.52
N THR A 322 -34.75 -0.13 21.04
CA THR A 322 -35.16 -0.02 19.63
C THR A 322 -33.94 0.19 18.73
N GLN A 323 -33.02 1.05 19.12
CA GLN A 323 -31.78 1.26 18.39
C GLN A 323 -30.96 -0.03 18.31
N GLN A 324 -30.81 -0.75 19.43
CA GLN A 324 -30.09 -2.02 19.50
C GLN A 324 -30.71 -3.06 18.56
N LEU A 325 -32.04 -3.22 18.60
CA LEU A 325 -32.76 -4.16 17.73
C LEU A 325 -32.50 -3.90 16.26
N TYR A 326 -32.54 -2.64 15.81
CA TYR A 326 -32.29 -2.33 14.41
C TYR A 326 -30.82 -2.54 14.01
N TRP A 327 -29.86 -2.20 14.87
CA TRP A 327 -28.46 -2.49 14.60
C TRP A 327 -28.17 -4.00 14.52
N GLU A 328 -28.85 -4.81 15.32
CA GLU A 328 -28.76 -6.28 15.20
C GLU A 328 -29.29 -6.79 13.85
N ARG A 329 -30.42 -6.26 13.39
CA ARG A 329 -30.99 -6.61 12.08
C ARG A 329 -30.09 -6.19 10.94
N PHE A 330 -29.48 -5.01 11.02
CA PHE A 330 -28.45 -4.58 10.06
C PHE A 330 -27.26 -5.53 10.08
N GLY A 331 -26.76 -5.88 11.26
CA GLY A 331 -25.66 -6.82 11.42
C GLY A 331 -25.93 -8.16 10.76
N LEU A 332 -27.11 -8.72 11.04
CA LEU A 332 -27.54 -9.99 10.47
C LEU A 332 -27.68 -9.95 8.94
N TRP A 333 -28.26 -8.87 8.41
CA TRP A 333 -28.35 -8.68 6.96
C TRP A 333 -26.96 -8.65 6.31
N TYR A 334 -26.07 -7.84 6.83
CA TYR A 334 -24.71 -7.69 6.29
C TYR A 334 -23.91 -9.00 6.42
N GLU A 335 -24.05 -9.73 7.51
CA GLU A 335 -23.40 -11.04 7.71
C GLU A 335 -23.86 -12.05 6.66
N GLN A 336 -25.18 -12.18 6.44
CA GLN A 336 -25.77 -13.08 5.45
C GLN A 336 -25.31 -12.75 4.02
N HIS A 337 -25.07 -11.47 3.72
CA HIS A 337 -24.60 -11.00 2.42
C HIS A 337 -23.06 -10.88 2.34
N ARG A 338 -22.32 -11.46 3.31
CA ARG A 338 -20.86 -11.45 3.38
C ARG A 338 -20.24 -10.05 3.36
N GLN A 339 -20.97 -9.05 3.82
CA GLN A 339 -20.50 -7.69 4.01
C GLN A 339 -19.96 -7.52 5.44
N TYR A 340 -18.93 -8.31 5.76
CA TYR A 340 -18.45 -8.50 7.13
C TYR A 340 -17.98 -7.21 7.83
N LEU A 341 -17.39 -6.26 7.11
CA LEU A 341 -17.00 -4.96 7.70
C LEU A 341 -18.21 -4.18 8.20
N HIS A 342 -19.29 -4.16 7.42
CA HIS A 342 -20.54 -3.52 7.83
C HIS A 342 -21.22 -4.30 8.97
N ALA A 343 -21.15 -5.64 8.94
CA ALA A 343 -21.67 -6.48 10.00
C ALA A 343 -20.97 -6.20 11.34
N ILE A 344 -19.63 -6.15 11.36
CA ILE A 344 -18.83 -5.81 12.54
C ILE A 344 -19.21 -4.42 13.07
N ALA A 345 -19.33 -3.42 12.19
CA ALA A 345 -19.72 -2.07 12.59
C ALA A 345 -21.12 -2.03 13.23
N ALA A 346 -22.09 -2.76 12.67
CA ALA A 346 -23.45 -2.84 13.17
C ALA A 346 -23.52 -3.59 14.49
N TYR A 347 -22.85 -4.74 14.62
CA TYR A 347 -22.80 -5.52 15.85
C TYR A 347 -22.07 -4.79 16.99
N ARG A 348 -21.06 -3.97 16.69
CA ARG A 348 -20.43 -3.10 17.68
C ARG A 348 -21.43 -2.07 18.22
N LYS A 349 -22.27 -1.47 17.36
CA LYS A 349 -23.29 -0.49 17.76
C LYS A 349 -24.46 -1.10 18.53
N SER A 350 -24.78 -2.36 18.27
CA SER A 350 -25.79 -3.10 19.05
C SER A 350 -25.20 -3.76 20.30
N GLU A 351 -23.89 -3.65 20.55
CA GLU A 351 -23.19 -4.34 21.63
C GLU A 351 -23.37 -5.87 21.62
N ASN A 352 -23.70 -6.44 20.45
CA ASN A 352 -23.81 -7.89 20.24
C ASN A 352 -22.41 -8.48 19.97
N TYR A 353 -21.64 -8.65 21.03
CA TYR A 353 -20.26 -9.14 20.96
C TYR A 353 -20.15 -10.60 20.51
N ASP A 354 -21.16 -11.44 20.84
CA ASP A 354 -21.20 -12.81 20.34
C ASP A 354 -21.22 -12.89 18.81
N ALA A 355 -22.14 -12.15 18.20
CA ALA A 355 -22.22 -12.06 16.75
C ALA A 355 -20.97 -11.41 16.12
N LEU A 356 -20.40 -10.38 16.76
CA LEU A 356 -19.16 -9.74 16.32
C LEU A 356 -18.00 -10.73 16.29
N LEU A 357 -17.80 -11.51 17.34
CA LEU A 357 -16.72 -12.52 17.43
C LEU A 357 -16.94 -13.68 16.45
N ARG A 358 -18.19 -14.06 16.21
CA ARG A 358 -18.54 -15.05 15.19
C ARG A 358 -18.15 -14.57 13.78
N VAL A 359 -18.39 -13.31 13.44
CA VAL A 359 -17.98 -12.72 12.16
C VAL A 359 -16.46 -12.66 12.04
N ILE A 360 -15.74 -12.26 13.11
CA ILE A 360 -14.28 -12.29 13.13
C ILE A 360 -13.72 -13.69 12.86
N ARG A 361 -14.35 -14.72 13.40
CA ARG A 361 -13.99 -16.11 13.13
C ARG A 361 -14.19 -16.49 11.68
N SER A 362 -15.27 -16.02 11.03
CA SER A 362 -15.67 -16.45 9.69
C SER A 362 -14.67 -16.10 8.60
N ASP A 363 -13.89 -15.03 8.74
CA ASP A 363 -12.86 -14.61 7.79
C ASP A 363 -11.42 -14.77 8.28
N ALA A 364 -11.24 -15.52 9.37
CA ALA A 364 -9.94 -15.71 10.04
C ALA A 364 -9.22 -14.39 10.38
N GLY A 365 -9.96 -13.30 10.56
CA GLY A 365 -9.46 -11.97 10.93
C GLY A 365 -8.74 -11.21 9.81
N ILE A 366 -8.90 -11.61 8.56
CA ILE A 366 -8.32 -10.88 7.42
C ILE A 366 -8.83 -9.45 7.42
N LEU A 367 -10.13 -9.24 7.57
CA LEU A 367 -10.78 -7.94 7.58
C LEU A 367 -10.45 -7.07 8.79
N LEU A 368 -9.96 -7.63 9.89
CA LEU A 368 -9.48 -6.82 11.01
C LEU A 368 -8.35 -5.86 10.61
N ALA A 369 -7.59 -6.17 9.55
CA ALA A 369 -6.59 -5.27 9.01
C ALA A 369 -7.18 -3.96 8.47
N ALA A 370 -8.45 -3.98 8.05
CA ALA A 370 -9.18 -2.86 7.50
C ALA A 370 -9.88 -1.99 8.56
N LEU A 371 -9.90 -2.43 9.82
CA LEU A 371 -10.49 -1.68 10.93
C LEU A 371 -9.44 -0.79 11.62
N LYS A 372 -9.92 0.28 12.25
CA LYS A 372 -9.06 1.10 13.11
C LYS A 372 -8.73 0.32 14.38
N PRO A 373 -7.46 0.28 14.82
CA PRO A 373 -7.09 -0.42 16.04
C PRO A 373 -7.90 0.02 17.27
N GLU A 374 -8.16 1.32 17.38
CA GLU A 374 -8.91 1.93 18.48
C GLU A 374 -10.32 1.37 18.58
N ASP A 375 -11.00 1.18 17.45
CA ASP A 375 -12.37 0.65 17.39
C ASP A 375 -12.44 -0.80 17.89
N VAL A 376 -11.43 -1.60 17.57
CA VAL A 376 -11.36 -3.00 18.00
C VAL A 376 -10.97 -3.11 19.48
N LEU A 377 -10.05 -2.27 19.94
CA LEU A 377 -9.67 -2.20 21.36
C LEU A 377 -10.86 -1.77 22.20
N GLU A 378 -11.59 -0.73 21.80
CA GLU A 378 -12.81 -0.30 22.51
C GLU A 378 -13.85 -1.41 22.60
N ALA A 379 -14.07 -2.15 21.49
CA ALA A 379 -15.00 -3.28 21.47
C ALA A 379 -14.55 -4.40 22.42
N LEU A 380 -13.25 -4.70 22.47
CA LEU A 380 -12.69 -5.71 23.38
C LEU A 380 -12.78 -5.31 24.85
N ASP A 381 -12.60 -4.03 25.16
CA ASP A 381 -12.69 -3.53 26.53
C ASP A 381 -14.13 -3.54 27.06
N LYS A 382 -15.12 -3.38 26.18
CA LYS A 382 -16.56 -3.47 26.49
C LYS A 382 -17.10 -4.90 26.47
N CYS A 383 -16.43 -5.82 25.75
CA CYS A 383 -16.89 -7.19 25.61
C CYS A 383 -16.75 -7.95 26.94
N PRO A 384 -17.82 -8.61 27.44
CA PRO A 384 -17.74 -9.44 28.65
C PRO A 384 -16.72 -10.58 28.44
N ALA A 385 -15.93 -10.86 29.49
CA ALA A 385 -14.91 -11.92 29.45
C ALA A 385 -15.51 -13.30 29.11
N GLU A 386 -16.72 -13.59 29.63
CA GLU A 386 -17.42 -14.85 29.33
C GLU A 386 -17.79 -14.99 27.85
N THR A 387 -18.18 -13.87 27.23
CA THR A 387 -18.45 -13.88 25.77
C THR A 387 -17.16 -14.11 24.98
N LEU A 388 -16.04 -13.51 25.38
CA LEU A 388 -14.73 -13.79 24.76
C LEU A 388 -14.33 -15.26 24.91
N LYS A 389 -14.46 -15.82 26.12
CA LYS A 389 -14.11 -17.22 26.39
C LYS A 389 -14.93 -18.22 25.57
N ALA A 390 -16.18 -17.89 25.23
CA ALA A 390 -17.01 -18.69 24.34
C ALA A 390 -16.49 -18.75 22.89
N HIS A 391 -15.53 -17.89 22.52
CA HIS A 391 -14.97 -17.82 21.18
C HIS A 391 -13.44 -17.96 21.15
N PRO A 392 -12.84 -19.09 21.59
CA PRO A 392 -11.38 -19.24 21.71
C PRO A 392 -10.64 -19.03 20.40
N PHE A 393 -11.24 -19.42 19.27
CA PHE A 393 -10.65 -19.16 17.95
C PHE A 393 -10.58 -17.66 17.60
N ALA A 394 -11.63 -16.90 17.93
CA ALA A 394 -11.62 -15.45 17.72
C ALA A 394 -10.54 -14.78 18.60
N ILE A 395 -10.29 -15.29 19.81
CA ILE A 395 -9.21 -14.81 20.67
C ILE A 395 -7.85 -14.98 19.97
N LEU A 396 -7.56 -16.15 19.36
CA LEU A 396 -6.32 -16.38 18.61
C LEU A 396 -6.12 -15.36 17.47
N VAL A 397 -7.16 -15.14 16.70
CA VAL A 397 -7.14 -14.17 15.59
C VAL A 397 -6.86 -12.76 16.11
N LEU A 398 -7.49 -12.38 17.22
CA LEU A 398 -7.26 -11.09 17.88
C LEU A 398 -5.84 -10.99 18.45
N MET A 399 -5.32 -12.06 19.09
CA MET A 399 -3.92 -12.10 19.56
C MET A 399 -2.94 -11.82 18.41
N ARG A 400 -3.12 -12.50 17.27
CA ARG A 400 -2.29 -12.28 16.06
C ARG A 400 -2.38 -10.83 15.59
N ARG A 401 -3.55 -10.23 15.64
CA ARG A 401 -3.76 -8.83 15.25
C ARG A 401 -3.14 -7.86 16.24
N MET A 402 -3.25 -8.10 17.54
CA MET A 402 -2.62 -7.30 18.59
C MET A 402 -1.09 -7.26 18.42
N PHE A 403 -0.47 -8.39 18.06
CA PHE A 403 0.95 -8.42 17.71
C PHE A 403 1.26 -7.45 16.56
N THR A 404 0.51 -7.52 15.46
CA THR A 404 0.71 -6.65 14.29
C THR A 404 0.55 -5.17 14.63
N TRP A 405 -0.40 -4.82 15.51
CA TRP A 405 -0.64 -3.46 16.00
C TRP A 405 0.26 -3.04 17.16
N ARG A 406 1.24 -3.87 17.53
CA ARG A 406 2.17 -3.64 18.66
C ARG A 406 1.49 -3.46 20.02
N GLN A 407 0.29 -4.04 20.18
CA GLN A 407 -0.48 -4.05 21.42
C GLN A 407 -0.15 -5.30 22.27
N ILE A 408 1.13 -5.44 22.63
CA ILE A 408 1.64 -6.64 23.31
C ILE A 408 0.98 -6.88 24.67
N PRO A 409 0.72 -5.87 25.53
CA PRO A 409 0.00 -6.09 26.79
C PRO A 409 -1.40 -6.72 26.57
N LYS A 410 -2.17 -6.21 25.60
CA LYS A 410 -3.50 -6.74 25.27
C LYS A 410 -3.43 -8.14 24.68
N MET A 411 -2.40 -8.42 23.87
CA MET A 411 -2.13 -9.77 23.36
C MET A 411 -1.91 -10.77 24.50
N MET A 412 -1.16 -10.39 25.55
CA MET A 412 -0.90 -11.26 26.71
C MET A 412 -2.13 -11.45 27.60
N GLU A 413 -2.98 -10.42 27.72
CA GLU A 413 -4.29 -10.54 28.37
C GLU A 413 -5.18 -11.56 27.64
N LEU A 414 -5.29 -11.43 26.33
CA LEU A 414 -6.04 -12.36 25.47
C LEU A 414 -5.49 -13.79 25.54
N LYS A 415 -4.17 -13.97 25.61
CA LYS A 415 -3.56 -15.29 25.86
C LYS A 415 -4.08 -15.91 27.16
N THR A 416 -4.10 -15.15 28.25
CA THR A 416 -4.59 -15.64 29.55
C THR A 416 -6.06 -16.06 29.45
N LEU A 417 -6.89 -15.25 28.78
CA LEU A 417 -8.29 -15.60 28.54
C LEU A 417 -8.44 -16.85 27.68
N LEU A 418 -7.59 -17.02 26.65
CA LEU A 418 -7.60 -18.22 25.80
C LEU A 418 -7.31 -19.48 26.61
N LEU A 419 -6.28 -19.46 27.45
CA LEU A 419 -5.93 -20.61 28.28
C LEU A 419 -7.06 -20.97 29.23
N THR A 420 -7.66 -19.97 29.91
CA THR A 420 -8.82 -20.15 30.75
C THR A 420 -10.02 -20.70 29.97
N ALA A 421 -10.29 -20.17 28.80
CA ALA A 421 -11.36 -20.66 27.93
C ALA A 421 -11.18 -22.14 27.54
N ILE A 422 -9.96 -22.56 27.21
CA ILE A 422 -9.65 -23.96 26.89
C ILE A 422 -9.87 -24.88 28.11
N GLU A 423 -9.56 -24.42 29.30
CA GLU A 423 -9.78 -25.18 30.57
C GLU A 423 -11.27 -25.28 30.93
N GLU A 424 -12.03 -24.20 30.71
CA GLU A 424 -13.47 -24.11 31.05
C GLU A 424 -14.38 -24.79 30.01
N HIS A 425 -13.86 -25.17 28.82
CA HIS A 425 -14.60 -25.84 27.76
C HIS A 425 -14.19 -27.33 27.60
N PRO A 426 -14.64 -28.23 28.51
CA PRO A 426 -14.29 -29.65 28.45
C PRO A 426 -14.89 -30.37 27.22
N GLU A 427 -15.90 -29.79 26.55
CA GLU A 427 -16.50 -30.30 25.30
C GLU A 427 -15.56 -30.17 24.09
N LEU A 428 -14.51 -29.36 24.15
CA LEU A 428 -13.50 -29.30 23.11
C LEU A 428 -12.80 -30.67 22.98
N SER A 429 -12.73 -31.17 21.75
CA SER A 429 -11.97 -32.38 21.46
C SER A 429 -10.49 -32.20 21.79
N GLU A 430 -9.77 -33.28 22.11
CA GLU A 430 -8.32 -33.22 22.32
C GLU A 430 -7.61 -32.62 21.10
N GLU A 431 -8.10 -32.93 19.89
CA GLU A 431 -7.56 -32.39 18.66
C GLU A 431 -7.75 -30.87 18.55
N GLU A 432 -8.94 -30.36 18.80
CA GLU A 432 -9.22 -28.93 18.76
C GLU A 432 -8.47 -28.16 19.85
N ARG A 433 -8.40 -28.72 21.05
CA ARG A 433 -7.59 -28.18 22.16
C ARG A 433 -6.11 -28.09 21.78
N GLY A 434 -5.56 -29.15 21.18
CA GLY A 434 -4.20 -29.17 20.65
C GLY A 434 -3.95 -28.13 19.56
N ASN A 435 -4.89 -27.96 18.64
CA ASN A 435 -4.81 -26.96 17.60
C ASN A 435 -4.82 -25.54 18.18
N LEU A 436 -5.67 -25.23 19.15
CA LEU A 436 -5.73 -23.90 19.81
C LEU A 436 -4.44 -23.59 20.57
N LEU A 437 -3.94 -24.54 21.36
CA LEU A 437 -2.69 -24.38 22.14
C LEU A 437 -1.48 -24.24 21.22
N GLY A 438 -1.38 -25.10 20.20
CA GLY A 438 -0.27 -25.06 19.26
C GLY A 438 -0.26 -23.77 18.43
N GLU A 439 -1.43 -23.29 17.98
CA GLU A 439 -1.53 -22.02 17.27
C GLU A 439 -1.22 -20.81 18.16
N CYS A 440 -1.57 -20.89 19.47
CA CYS A 440 -1.13 -19.92 20.47
C CYS A 440 0.40 -19.88 20.58
N ASP A 441 1.06 -21.05 20.65
CA ASP A 441 2.52 -21.14 20.69
C ASP A 441 3.16 -20.52 19.42
N LEU A 442 2.60 -20.78 18.24
CA LEU A 442 3.05 -20.15 16.99
C LEU A 442 2.96 -18.63 17.03
N ILE A 443 1.84 -18.07 17.53
CA ILE A 443 1.66 -16.62 17.65
C ILE A 443 2.67 -16.04 18.66
N LEU A 444 2.92 -16.75 19.77
CA LEU A 444 3.92 -16.35 20.77
C LEU A 444 5.35 -16.40 20.21
N SER A 445 5.63 -17.28 19.25
CA SER A 445 6.96 -17.36 18.64
C SER A 445 7.36 -16.07 17.92
N PHE A 446 6.41 -15.26 17.48
CA PHE A 446 6.70 -13.95 16.87
C PHE A 446 7.29 -12.95 17.86
N LEU A 447 7.05 -13.11 19.17
CA LEU A 447 7.68 -12.28 20.20
C LEU A 447 9.16 -12.61 20.39
N CYS A 448 9.60 -13.79 19.96
CA CYS A 448 11.00 -14.18 20.01
C CYS A 448 11.84 -13.53 18.90
N TYR A 449 11.20 -12.88 17.92
CA TYR A 449 11.80 -12.25 16.75
C TYR A 449 12.79 -13.14 16.01
N ASN A 450 14.10 -12.92 16.24
CA ASN A 450 15.21 -13.61 15.62
C ASN A 450 15.90 -14.64 16.54
N ASP A 451 15.34 -14.91 17.72
CA ASP A 451 15.85 -15.97 18.60
C ASP A 451 15.38 -17.35 18.12
N ILE A 452 16.13 -17.93 17.19
CA ILE A 452 15.73 -19.20 16.57
C ILE A 452 15.62 -20.33 17.60
N SER A 453 16.43 -20.33 18.67
CA SER A 453 16.34 -21.34 19.75
C SER A 453 15.08 -21.17 20.58
N ALA A 454 14.67 -19.95 20.88
CA ALA A 454 13.39 -19.67 21.55
C ALA A 454 12.19 -19.99 20.64
N MET A 455 12.26 -19.62 19.37
CA MET A 455 11.24 -19.94 18.36
C MET A 455 11.11 -21.47 18.19
N SER A 456 12.22 -22.20 18.11
CA SER A 456 12.26 -23.66 17.94
C SER A 456 11.48 -24.39 19.03
N ARG A 457 11.63 -23.99 20.28
CA ARG A 457 10.85 -24.60 21.38
C ARG A 457 9.35 -24.48 21.14
N LEU A 458 8.89 -23.30 20.72
CA LEU A 458 7.46 -23.02 20.46
C LEU A 458 6.99 -23.73 19.17
N HIS A 459 7.80 -23.77 18.12
CA HIS A 459 7.47 -24.47 16.87
C HIS A 459 7.39 -26.00 17.06
N ARG A 460 8.28 -26.58 17.85
CA ARG A 460 8.23 -28.02 18.22
C ARG A 460 6.99 -28.32 19.05
N SER A 461 6.66 -27.46 20.04
CA SER A 461 5.45 -27.57 20.84
C SER A 461 4.21 -27.52 19.95
N ALA A 462 4.10 -26.52 19.08
CA ALA A 462 3.01 -26.37 18.13
C ALA A 462 2.89 -27.60 17.19
N SER A 463 4.00 -28.04 16.62
CA SER A 463 4.05 -29.19 15.69
C SER A 463 3.66 -30.52 16.35
N ALA A 464 3.88 -30.66 17.65
CA ALA A 464 3.47 -31.83 18.41
C ALA A 464 1.97 -31.84 18.75
N GLN A 465 1.38 -30.65 18.93
CA GLN A 465 -0.01 -30.49 19.35
C GLN A 465 -1.00 -30.35 18.18
N MET A 466 -0.57 -29.74 17.06
CA MET A 466 -1.47 -29.42 15.96
C MET A 466 -1.63 -30.57 14.97
N SER A 467 -2.88 -30.86 14.63
CA SER A 467 -3.27 -31.84 13.59
C SER A 467 -3.50 -31.19 12.21
N ARG A 468 -3.68 -29.86 12.18
CA ARG A 468 -3.88 -29.05 10.96
C ARG A 468 -2.98 -27.83 10.93
N PRO A 469 -2.73 -27.24 9.76
CA PRO A 469 -2.05 -25.95 9.68
C PRO A 469 -2.81 -24.82 10.43
N ALA A 470 -2.06 -23.81 10.89
CA ALA A 470 -2.59 -22.62 11.52
C ALA A 470 -3.51 -21.86 10.57
N ILE A 471 -4.64 -21.38 11.08
CA ILE A 471 -5.60 -20.59 10.29
C ILE A 471 -5.24 -19.11 10.34
N SER A 472 -4.67 -18.64 11.46
CA SER A 472 -4.28 -17.24 11.63
C SER A 472 -3.04 -16.82 10.83
N ILE A 473 -2.32 -17.77 10.20
CA ILE A 473 -1.08 -17.51 9.44
C ILE A 473 -1.32 -17.79 7.96
N GLN A 474 -1.12 -16.76 7.13
CA GLN A 474 -1.19 -16.90 5.67
C GLN A 474 0.14 -17.43 5.12
N SER A 475 0.11 -18.52 4.36
CA SER A 475 1.30 -19.17 3.79
C SER A 475 2.03 -18.31 2.74
N SER A 476 1.34 -17.35 2.11
CA SER A 476 1.89 -16.42 1.12
C SER A 476 2.44 -15.12 1.72
N GLY A 477 2.36 -14.94 3.04
CA GLY A 477 2.81 -13.73 3.73
C GLY A 477 4.33 -13.55 3.75
N GLY A 478 4.79 -12.36 4.20
CA GLY A 478 6.22 -12.09 4.40
C GLY A 478 6.76 -12.79 5.64
N TRP A 479 7.75 -13.67 5.47
CA TRP A 479 8.38 -14.40 6.58
C TRP A 479 9.50 -13.60 7.25
N THR A 480 10.28 -12.83 6.46
CA THR A 480 11.45 -12.08 6.96
C THR A 480 11.12 -10.69 7.51
N PHE A 481 9.86 -10.36 7.72
CA PHE A 481 9.40 -9.02 8.17
C PHE A 481 9.93 -7.86 7.30
N GLY A 482 10.21 -8.13 6.02
CA GLY A 482 10.75 -7.13 5.07
C GLY A 482 12.27 -7.06 5.04
N SER A 483 12.99 -7.98 5.68
CA SER A 483 14.44 -8.15 5.45
C SER A 483 14.69 -8.85 4.11
N PRO A 484 15.67 -8.38 3.30
CA PRO A 484 16.08 -9.07 2.08
C PRO A 484 17.02 -10.26 2.33
N SER A 485 17.41 -10.50 3.58
CA SER A 485 18.36 -11.53 3.98
C SER A 485 17.90 -12.27 5.24
N VAL A 486 17.93 -13.58 5.19
CA VAL A 486 17.62 -14.44 6.33
C VAL A 486 18.77 -14.38 7.35
N LEU A 487 20.01 -14.45 6.90
CA LEU A 487 21.17 -14.42 7.79
C LEU A 487 21.28 -13.08 8.55
N MET A 488 21.05 -11.95 7.87
CA MET A 488 21.06 -10.64 8.54
C MET A 488 20.02 -10.54 9.64
N MET A 489 18.90 -11.24 9.50
CA MET A 489 17.84 -11.26 10.49
C MET A 489 18.13 -12.19 11.66
N PHE A 490 18.70 -13.38 11.42
CA PHE A 490 18.80 -14.41 12.44
C PHE A 490 20.19 -14.61 13.05
N HIS A 491 21.24 -13.95 12.53
CA HIS A 491 22.56 -13.98 13.17
C HIS A 491 22.61 -12.95 14.31
N ARG A 492 22.63 -13.44 15.56
CA ARG A 492 22.43 -12.64 16.78
C ARG A 492 23.70 -12.20 17.47
N ALA A 493 24.76 -13.01 17.42
CA ALA A 493 25.98 -12.71 18.16
C ALA A 493 27.22 -13.28 17.44
N PRO A 494 28.37 -12.60 17.52
CA PRO A 494 29.62 -13.15 17.04
C PRO A 494 29.90 -14.54 17.62
N GLY A 495 30.26 -15.49 16.77
CA GLY A 495 30.56 -16.87 17.13
C GLY A 495 29.35 -17.79 17.28
N SER A 496 28.12 -17.30 17.08
CA SER A 496 26.91 -18.12 17.19
C SER A 496 26.45 -18.77 15.88
N LEU A 497 27.04 -18.42 14.75
CA LEU A 497 26.60 -18.83 13.41
C LEU A 497 26.35 -20.34 13.30
N LYS A 498 27.30 -21.17 13.75
CA LYS A 498 27.20 -22.63 13.63
C LYS A 498 26.00 -23.20 14.38
N SER A 499 25.75 -22.71 15.60
CA SER A 499 24.58 -23.11 16.40
C SER A 499 23.28 -22.59 15.84
N GLU A 500 23.27 -21.39 15.30
CA GLU A 500 22.08 -20.80 14.66
C GLU A 500 21.69 -21.54 13.37
N LEU A 501 22.66 -21.90 12.52
CA LEU A 501 22.41 -22.71 11.32
C LEU A 501 21.87 -24.10 11.70
N PHE A 502 22.49 -24.75 12.69
CA PHE A 502 21.99 -26.04 13.17
C PHE A 502 20.55 -25.96 13.69
N GLU A 503 20.26 -24.97 14.52
CA GLU A 503 18.93 -24.81 15.10
C GLU A 503 17.89 -24.43 14.03
N MET A 504 18.28 -23.64 13.01
CA MET A 504 17.42 -23.30 11.88
C MET A 504 17.02 -24.55 11.09
N ASP A 505 18.00 -25.43 10.79
CA ASP A 505 17.74 -26.72 10.13
C ASP A 505 16.78 -27.61 10.91
N GLU A 506 16.94 -27.65 12.22
CA GLU A 506 16.12 -28.46 13.12
C GLU A 506 14.72 -27.87 13.37
N CYS A 507 14.60 -26.55 13.35
CA CYS A 507 13.36 -25.82 13.67
C CYS A 507 12.39 -25.77 12.49
N MET A 508 12.89 -25.45 11.29
CA MET A 508 12.01 -25.09 10.16
C MET A 508 11.08 -26.22 9.71
N PRO A 509 11.44 -27.51 9.71
CA PRO A 509 10.49 -28.58 9.39
C PRO A 509 9.26 -28.61 10.29
N HIS A 510 9.42 -28.30 11.60
CA HIS A 510 8.30 -28.19 12.53
C HIS A 510 7.38 -27.00 12.20
N TYR A 511 7.99 -25.87 11.83
CA TYR A 511 7.25 -24.67 11.42
C TYR A 511 6.48 -24.92 10.12
N TYR A 512 7.12 -25.49 9.08
CA TYR A 512 6.49 -25.75 7.79
C TYR A 512 5.26 -26.64 7.90
N LYS A 513 5.34 -27.68 8.74
CA LYS A 513 4.22 -28.61 8.99
C LYS A 513 2.96 -27.87 9.45
N VAL A 514 3.11 -26.87 10.32
CA VAL A 514 1.97 -26.21 10.96
C VAL A 514 1.61 -24.85 10.34
N THR A 515 2.32 -24.41 9.30
CA THR A 515 2.07 -23.13 8.62
C THR A 515 1.84 -23.26 7.12
N ASN A 516 1.58 -24.47 6.65
CA ASN A 516 1.39 -24.75 5.22
C ASN A 516 2.57 -24.23 4.37
N HIS A 517 3.78 -24.60 4.77
CA HIS A 517 5.06 -24.26 4.11
C HIS A 517 5.42 -22.77 4.07
N HIS A 518 4.83 -21.91 4.92
CA HIS A 518 5.21 -20.51 5.02
C HIS A 518 6.72 -20.38 5.31
N GLY A 519 7.42 -19.55 4.51
CA GLY A 519 8.86 -19.32 4.65
C GLY A 519 9.76 -20.49 4.23
N GLN A 520 9.24 -21.49 3.51
CA GLN A 520 10.04 -22.66 3.09
C GLN A 520 11.27 -22.25 2.28
N GLY A 521 12.41 -22.85 2.62
CA GLY A 521 13.73 -22.57 2.05
C GLY A 521 14.57 -21.64 2.92
N ALA A 522 14.03 -21.09 4.03
CA ALA A 522 14.76 -20.17 4.89
C ALA A 522 16.08 -20.75 5.42
N GLU A 523 16.10 -22.02 5.87
CA GLU A 523 17.29 -22.73 6.35
C GLU A 523 18.35 -22.85 5.27
N THR A 524 17.95 -23.17 4.05
CA THR A 524 18.84 -23.33 2.90
C THR A 524 19.41 -21.98 2.45
N ILE A 525 18.57 -20.93 2.43
CA ILE A 525 19.00 -19.56 2.12
C ILE A 525 20.00 -19.08 3.17
N MET A 526 19.69 -19.24 4.46
CA MET A 526 20.59 -18.80 5.53
C MET A 526 21.98 -19.45 5.42
N ARG A 527 22.02 -20.75 5.08
CA ARG A 527 23.26 -21.48 4.85
C ARG A 527 24.01 -20.95 3.63
N ALA A 528 23.32 -20.71 2.52
CA ALA A 528 23.93 -20.14 1.33
C ALA A 528 24.51 -18.73 1.58
N GLU A 529 23.81 -17.90 2.34
CA GLU A 529 24.27 -16.57 2.73
C GLU A 529 25.49 -16.64 3.68
N ALA A 530 25.51 -17.59 4.62
CA ALA A 530 26.65 -17.82 5.50
C ALA A 530 27.91 -18.23 4.73
N LEU A 531 27.76 -19.19 3.82
CA LEU A 531 28.85 -19.62 2.93
C LEU A 531 29.39 -18.49 2.05
N PHE A 532 28.47 -17.66 1.52
CA PHE A 532 28.86 -16.45 0.79
C PHE A 532 29.63 -15.49 1.69
N CYS A 533 29.13 -15.17 2.89
CA CYS A 533 29.80 -14.27 3.83
C CYS A 533 31.19 -14.76 4.23
N GLN A 534 31.39 -16.07 4.24
CA GLN A 534 32.68 -16.72 4.46
C GLN A 534 33.57 -16.77 3.21
N GLY A 535 33.09 -16.35 2.03
CA GLY A 535 33.85 -16.40 0.76
C GLY A 535 33.92 -17.77 0.12
N CYS A 536 33.00 -18.69 0.46
CA CYS A 536 32.90 -20.05 -0.11
C CYS A 536 31.90 -20.04 -1.27
N PHE A 537 32.26 -19.42 -2.39
CA PHE A 537 31.34 -19.08 -3.47
C PHE A 537 30.70 -20.29 -4.17
N THR A 538 31.47 -21.38 -4.40
CA THR A 538 30.95 -22.56 -5.05
C THR A 538 29.88 -23.25 -4.20
N ASP A 539 30.12 -23.41 -2.91
CA ASP A 539 29.14 -24.00 -2.00
C ASP A 539 27.94 -23.12 -1.78
N ALA A 540 28.14 -21.77 -1.68
CA ALA A 540 27.07 -20.79 -1.62
C ALA A 540 26.15 -20.87 -2.85
N HIS A 541 26.71 -21.05 -4.04
CA HIS A 541 25.93 -21.19 -5.27
C HIS A 541 25.12 -22.49 -5.28
N ILE A 542 25.72 -23.61 -4.87
CA ILE A 542 25.02 -24.91 -4.78
C ILE A 542 23.80 -24.80 -3.84
N GLU A 543 24.00 -24.26 -2.64
CA GLU A 543 22.87 -24.06 -1.69
C GLU A 543 21.84 -23.06 -2.21
N LEU A 544 22.26 -22.00 -2.90
CA LEU A 544 21.35 -21.05 -3.51
C LEU A 544 20.46 -21.70 -4.59
N GLU A 545 21.01 -22.58 -5.43
CA GLU A 545 20.24 -23.31 -6.44
C GLU A 545 19.21 -24.28 -5.81
N ARG A 546 19.58 -24.92 -4.69
CA ARG A 546 18.64 -25.73 -3.89
C ARG A 546 17.51 -24.86 -3.33
N ALA A 547 17.85 -23.70 -2.77
CA ALA A 547 16.87 -22.76 -2.23
C ALA A 547 15.87 -22.30 -3.30
N TYR A 548 16.33 -21.91 -4.48
CA TYR A 548 15.45 -21.52 -5.59
C TYR A 548 14.48 -22.63 -5.99
N THR A 549 14.90 -23.88 -5.95
CA THR A 549 14.03 -25.03 -6.25
C THR A 549 12.94 -25.17 -5.19
N GLN A 550 13.31 -25.17 -3.90
CA GLN A 550 12.37 -25.26 -2.78
C GLN A 550 11.34 -24.12 -2.77
N VAL A 551 11.79 -22.90 -3.05
CA VAL A 551 10.96 -21.70 -3.06
C VAL A 551 9.96 -21.70 -4.22
N LYS A 552 10.39 -22.13 -5.42
CA LYS A 552 9.53 -22.20 -6.61
C LYS A 552 8.40 -23.19 -6.44
N ASP A 553 8.71 -24.36 -5.90
CA ASP A 553 7.75 -25.46 -5.74
C ASP A 553 6.59 -25.09 -4.79
N ASN A 554 6.81 -24.14 -3.88
CA ASN A 554 5.84 -23.72 -2.87
C ASN A 554 5.34 -22.26 -3.01
N GLY A 555 5.73 -21.55 -4.08
CA GLY A 555 5.24 -20.20 -4.36
C GLY A 555 5.64 -19.14 -3.31
N GLN A 556 6.80 -19.31 -2.65
CA GLN A 556 7.26 -18.43 -1.57
C GLN A 556 8.00 -17.20 -2.11
N ILE A 557 7.27 -16.18 -2.56
CA ILE A 557 7.82 -14.97 -3.18
C ILE A 557 8.81 -14.24 -2.26
N ASN A 558 8.50 -14.13 -0.96
CA ASN A 558 9.43 -13.51 -0.01
C ASN A 558 10.80 -14.21 -0.02
N MET A 559 10.81 -15.55 0.02
CA MET A 559 12.04 -16.33 -0.01
C MET A 559 12.75 -16.25 -1.36
N ALA A 560 12.00 -16.16 -2.47
CA ALA A 560 12.59 -15.93 -3.79
C ALA A 560 13.35 -14.60 -3.87
N LEU A 561 12.81 -13.54 -3.26
CA LEU A 561 13.49 -12.24 -3.19
C LEU A 561 14.74 -12.26 -2.32
N CYS A 562 14.77 -13.07 -1.24
CA CYS A 562 15.99 -13.32 -0.48
C CYS A 562 17.04 -14.07 -1.32
N CYS A 563 16.63 -15.08 -2.10
CA CYS A 563 17.52 -15.74 -3.06
C CYS A 563 18.08 -14.75 -4.09
N ASP A 564 17.25 -13.86 -4.62
CA ASP A 564 17.67 -12.82 -5.57
C ASP A 564 18.69 -11.87 -4.95
N PHE A 565 18.51 -11.47 -3.69
CA PHE A 565 19.46 -10.61 -2.98
C PHE A 565 20.85 -11.24 -2.89
N LEU A 566 20.90 -12.53 -2.51
CA LEU A 566 22.16 -13.27 -2.48
C LEU A 566 22.74 -13.49 -3.90
N SER A 567 21.90 -13.88 -4.86
CA SER A 567 22.31 -14.13 -6.25
C SER A 567 22.98 -12.89 -6.87
N ARG A 568 22.40 -11.69 -6.67
CA ARG A 568 22.96 -10.44 -7.15
C ARG A 568 24.32 -10.13 -6.51
N ARG A 569 24.46 -10.34 -5.21
CA ARG A 569 25.74 -10.15 -4.50
C ARG A 569 26.78 -11.14 -5.00
N LEU A 570 26.42 -12.41 -5.14
CA LEU A 570 27.32 -13.48 -5.62
C LEU A 570 27.84 -13.21 -7.05
N SER A 571 26.98 -12.67 -7.93
CA SER A 571 27.38 -12.35 -9.32
C SER A 571 28.43 -11.26 -9.46
N LEU A 572 28.68 -10.47 -8.42
CA LEU A 572 29.77 -9.50 -8.42
C LEU A 572 31.16 -10.18 -8.33
N TYR A 573 31.19 -11.40 -7.83
CA TYR A 573 32.45 -12.12 -7.52
C TYR A 573 32.64 -13.43 -8.30
N THR A 574 31.58 -13.87 -9.01
CA THR A 574 31.59 -15.12 -9.79
C THR A 574 31.00 -14.91 -11.16
N ASP A 575 31.17 -15.88 -12.08
CA ASP A 575 30.60 -15.86 -13.44
C ASP A 575 29.23 -16.57 -13.47
N VAL A 576 28.54 -16.61 -12.33
CA VAL A 576 27.21 -17.21 -12.24
C VAL A 576 26.19 -16.38 -13.00
N GLU A 577 25.51 -17.02 -13.95
CA GLU A 577 24.43 -16.42 -14.71
C GLU A 577 23.21 -16.15 -13.82
N GLN A 578 22.62 -14.98 -13.97
CA GLN A 578 21.44 -14.57 -13.20
C GLN A 578 20.19 -15.24 -13.76
N ARG A 579 19.38 -15.84 -12.92
CA ARG A 579 18.11 -16.47 -13.32
C ARG A 579 17.12 -15.48 -13.92
N TYR A 580 17.11 -14.25 -13.40
CA TYR A 580 16.22 -13.19 -13.82
C TYR A 580 16.98 -11.87 -13.93
N THR A 581 16.64 -11.08 -14.91
CA THR A 581 17.01 -9.65 -14.95
C THR A 581 16.21 -8.88 -13.89
N PHE A 582 16.66 -7.67 -13.54
CA PHE A 582 15.87 -6.81 -12.65
C PHE A 582 14.49 -6.48 -13.25
N ALA A 583 14.42 -6.26 -14.57
CA ALA A 583 13.18 -5.95 -15.28
C ALA A 583 12.17 -7.11 -15.27
N GLU A 584 12.65 -8.33 -15.53
CA GLU A 584 11.78 -9.54 -15.50
C GLU A 584 11.21 -9.79 -14.11
N ARG A 585 12.05 -9.70 -13.06
CA ARG A 585 11.56 -9.86 -11.69
C ARG A 585 10.59 -8.77 -11.30
N TYR A 586 10.86 -7.52 -11.66
CA TYR A 586 9.95 -6.41 -11.42
C TYR A 586 8.59 -6.63 -12.09
N ALA A 587 8.58 -7.01 -13.37
CA ALA A 587 7.36 -7.31 -14.12
C ALA A 587 6.55 -8.48 -13.52
N GLU A 588 7.22 -9.48 -12.94
CA GLU A 588 6.58 -10.56 -12.20
C GLU A 588 5.92 -10.03 -10.93
N LEU A 589 6.64 -9.21 -10.14
CA LEU A 589 6.16 -8.69 -8.86
C LEU A 589 4.96 -7.76 -9.00
N LEU A 590 4.87 -7.02 -10.10
CA LEU A 590 3.70 -6.18 -10.39
C LEU A 590 2.39 -6.97 -10.40
N ARG A 591 2.41 -8.26 -10.75
CA ARG A 591 1.21 -9.13 -10.76
C ARG A 591 0.65 -9.44 -9.39
N TYR A 592 1.45 -9.28 -8.33
CA TYR A 592 1.02 -9.53 -6.95
C TYR A 592 0.37 -8.30 -6.31
N HIS A 593 0.47 -7.11 -6.90
CA HIS A 593 -0.08 -5.85 -6.40
C HIS A 593 0.29 -5.58 -4.92
N ASP A 594 1.44 -6.07 -4.48
CA ASP A 594 1.94 -5.93 -3.11
C ASP A 594 3.22 -5.09 -3.09
N ALA A 595 3.10 -3.90 -2.49
CA ALA A 595 4.22 -2.97 -2.36
C ALA A 595 5.39 -3.54 -1.55
N SER A 596 5.13 -4.48 -0.62
CA SER A 596 6.18 -5.08 0.20
C SER A 596 7.22 -5.81 -0.65
N TRP A 597 6.78 -6.50 -1.69
CA TRP A 597 7.67 -7.20 -2.62
C TRP A 597 8.48 -6.24 -3.48
N ILE A 598 7.87 -5.14 -3.91
CA ILE A 598 8.58 -4.08 -4.65
C ILE A 598 9.63 -3.40 -3.77
N ASN A 599 9.34 -3.20 -2.48
CA ASN A 599 10.31 -2.65 -1.54
C ASN A 599 11.53 -3.57 -1.35
N LEU A 600 11.32 -4.90 -1.26
CA LEU A 600 12.41 -5.87 -1.19
C LEU A 600 13.23 -5.92 -2.50
N TRP A 601 12.57 -5.89 -3.65
CA TRP A 601 13.23 -5.79 -4.94
C TRP A 601 14.04 -4.48 -5.05
N SER A 602 13.45 -3.36 -4.61
CA SER A 602 14.13 -2.05 -4.61
C SER A 602 15.37 -2.07 -3.71
N ALA A 603 15.30 -2.73 -2.55
CA ALA A 603 16.44 -2.90 -1.65
C ALA A 603 17.57 -3.72 -2.33
N THR A 604 17.21 -4.81 -2.99
CA THR A 604 18.15 -5.65 -3.76
C THR A 604 18.82 -4.85 -4.87
N SER A 605 18.03 -4.11 -5.66
CA SER A 605 18.52 -3.27 -6.75
C SER A 605 19.41 -2.16 -6.24
N ALA A 606 18.97 -1.45 -5.18
CA ALA A 606 19.74 -0.35 -4.58
C ALA A 606 21.10 -0.83 -4.06
N TYR A 607 21.13 -1.94 -3.29
CA TYR A 607 22.38 -2.48 -2.75
C TYR A 607 23.34 -2.89 -3.85
N TYR A 608 22.85 -3.63 -4.87
CA TYR A 608 23.64 -4.09 -6.01
C TYR A 608 24.25 -2.93 -6.80
N HIS A 609 23.45 -1.93 -7.17
CA HIS A 609 23.93 -0.78 -7.96
C HIS A 609 24.82 0.15 -7.13
N ALA A 610 24.56 0.30 -5.83
CA ALA A 610 25.43 1.05 -4.94
C ALA A 610 26.83 0.42 -4.82
N LEU A 611 26.93 -0.92 -4.71
CA LEU A 611 28.23 -1.63 -4.70
C LEU A 611 29.00 -1.46 -6.02
N ARG A 612 28.33 -1.20 -7.13
CA ARG A 612 28.91 -0.95 -8.46
C ARG A 612 29.18 0.54 -8.74
N GLY A 613 28.74 1.43 -7.86
CA GLY A 613 28.81 2.88 -8.08
C GLY A 613 27.86 3.41 -9.16
N GLU A 614 26.84 2.63 -9.55
CA GLU A 614 25.86 2.95 -10.58
C GLU A 614 24.67 3.70 -9.98
N THR A 615 24.90 4.93 -9.48
CA THR A 615 23.90 5.70 -8.72
C THR A 615 22.68 6.10 -9.54
N ASP A 616 22.80 6.21 -10.85
CA ASP A 616 21.74 6.51 -11.81
C ASP A 616 20.71 5.36 -11.97
N LYS A 617 21.07 4.13 -11.55
CA LYS A 617 20.20 2.94 -11.61
C LYS A 617 19.54 2.59 -10.28
N ILE A 618 19.81 3.35 -9.23
CA ILE A 618 19.23 3.12 -7.90
C ILE A 618 17.75 3.50 -7.92
N PRO A 619 16.84 2.62 -7.44
CA PRO A 619 15.42 2.92 -7.36
C PRO A 619 15.10 4.19 -6.59
N GLU A 620 14.07 4.91 -7.03
CA GLU A 620 13.70 6.25 -6.56
C GLU A 620 13.55 6.34 -5.04
N ILE A 621 12.99 5.30 -4.40
CA ILE A 621 12.79 5.26 -2.93
C ILE A 621 14.11 5.37 -2.16
N PHE A 622 15.20 4.81 -2.70
CA PHE A 622 16.54 4.88 -2.11
C PHE A 622 17.33 6.10 -2.59
N SER A 623 17.27 6.45 -3.89
CA SER A 623 18.00 7.61 -4.43
C SER A 623 17.43 8.95 -3.94
N GLN A 624 16.17 9.00 -3.52
CA GLN A 624 15.53 10.16 -2.87
C GLN A 624 15.50 10.05 -1.34
N HIS A 625 16.05 8.99 -0.75
CA HIS A 625 16.13 8.78 0.70
C HIS A 625 14.77 8.87 1.42
N ARG A 626 13.73 8.25 0.84
CA ARG A 626 12.36 8.30 1.33
C ARG A 626 11.90 7.00 2.02
N LEU A 627 12.81 6.33 2.74
CA LEU A 627 12.44 5.11 3.50
C LEU A 627 11.35 5.35 4.55
N SER A 628 11.19 6.60 5.04
CA SER A 628 10.08 6.99 5.92
C SER A 628 8.70 6.86 5.28
N ASP A 629 8.62 6.87 3.95
CA ASP A 629 7.36 6.79 3.21
C ASP A 629 6.86 5.34 3.06
N ILE A 630 7.68 4.37 3.46
CA ILE A 630 7.35 2.95 3.41
C ILE A 630 6.74 2.51 4.74
N ASN A 631 5.59 1.85 4.67
CA ASN A 631 5.03 1.15 5.83
C ASN A 631 5.77 -0.18 6.03
N MET A 632 6.80 -0.15 6.86
CA MET A 632 7.70 -1.27 7.12
C MET A 632 7.55 -1.79 8.55
N LEU A 633 7.60 -3.11 8.70
CA LEU A 633 7.67 -3.71 10.03
C LEU A 633 9.01 -3.39 10.70
N ALA A 634 8.95 -3.09 11.99
CA ALA A 634 10.13 -2.68 12.75
C ALA A 634 11.33 -3.64 12.64
N PRO A 635 11.14 -4.99 12.60
CA PRO A 635 12.28 -5.91 12.48
C PRO A 635 13.08 -5.80 11.17
N GLY A 636 12.44 -5.43 10.06
CA GLY A 636 13.12 -5.28 8.75
C GLY A 636 13.84 -3.95 8.56
N LYS A 637 13.50 -2.94 9.36
CA LYS A 637 13.99 -1.58 9.19
C LYS A 637 15.52 -1.43 9.24
N PRO A 638 16.26 -2.06 10.19
CA PRO A 638 17.71 -1.94 10.26
C PRO A 638 18.46 -2.41 9.00
N MET A 639 17.94 -3.44 8.31
CA MET A 639 18.50 -3.94 7.07
C MET A 639 18.33 -2.94 5.93
N MET A 640 17.16 -2.30 5.85
CA MET A 640 16.89 -1.26 4.85
C MET A 640 17.75 0.00 5.09
N GLU A 641 17.92 0.40 6.35
CA GLU A 641 18.80 1.52 6.72
C GLU A 641 20.28 1.22 6.43
N MET A 642 20.73 -0.01 6.60
CA MET A 642 22.06 -0.46 6.22
C MET A 642 22.25 -0.40 4.70
N ILE A 643 21.25 -0.79 3.92
CA ILE A 643 21.27 -0.66 2.46
C ILE A 643 21.29 0.80 2.04
N GLU A 644 20.52 1.67 2.67
CA GLU A 644 20.53 3.10 2.40
C GLU A 644 21.90 3.73 2.75
N ASN A 645 22.58 3.25 3.79
CA ASN A 645 23.96 3.67 4.09
C ASN A 645 24.91 3.28 2.95
N GLN A 646 24.72 2.13 2.29
CA GLN A 646 25.52 1.77 1.12
C GLN A 646 25.25 2.71 -0.07
N VAL A 647 24.00 3.16 -0.23
CA VAL A 647 23.64 4.18 -1.24
C VAL A 647 24.34 5.50 -0.92
N TYR A 648 24.28 5.97 0.31
CA TYR A 648 25.02 7.19 0.72
C TYR A 648 26.53 7.10 0.49
N LEU A 649 27.14 5.91 0.69
CA LEU A 649 28.56 5.71 0.38
C LEU A 649 28.82 5.86 -1.11
N ALA A 650 27.97 5.26 -1.96
CA ALA A 650 28.10 5.35 -3.41
C ALA A 650 27.91 6.78 -3.94
N GLU A 651 27.06 7.58 -3.28
CA GLU A 651 26.83 9.00 -3.59
C GLU A 651 27.89 9.94 -3.02
N GLY A 652 28.81 9.44 -2.21
CA GLY A 652 29.82 10.26 -1.52
C GLY A 652 29.28 11.05 -0.33
N ALA A 653 28.10 10.74 0.17
CA ALA A 653 27.44 11.40 1.29
C ALA A 653 27.95 10.89 2.66
N TYR A 654 29.26 10.78 2.83
CA TYR A 654 29.94 10.14 3.97
C TYR A 654 29.53 10.70 5.34
N ALA A 655 29.29 12.02 5.43
CA ALA A 655 28.87 12.64 6.67
C ALA A 655 27.50 12.13 7.17
N LYS A 656 26.61 11.77 6.25
CA LYS A 656 25.30 11.20 6.59
C LYS A 656 25.45 9.80 7.18
N VAL A 657 26.31 8.95 6.59
CA VAL A 657 26.61 7.61 7.11
C VAL A 657 27.18 7.70 8.52
N ALA A 658 28.20 8.56 8.73
CA ALA A 658 28.80 8.77 10.04
C ALA A 658 27.80 9.29 11.10
N GLY A 659 26.90 10.21 10.70
CA GLY A 659 25.92 10.81 11.60
C GLY A 659 24.80 9.86 12.05
N ARG A 660 24.43 8.84 11.23
CA ARG A 660 23.35 7.88 11.51
C ARG A 660 23.83 6.61 12.23
N SER A 661 25.14 6.37 12.22
CA SER A 661 25.74 5.09 12.66
C SER A 661 25.39 4.73 14.11
N ALA A 662 25.39 5.70 15.02
CA ALA A 662 25.13 5.46 16.44
C ALA A 662 23.68 4.98 16.68
N GLU A 663 22.72 5.58 16.00
CA GLU A 663 21.30 5.21 16.12
C GLU A 663 21.06 3.81 15.55
N LEU A 664 21.54 3.54 14.33
CA LEU A 664 21.37 2.23 13.71
C LEU A 664 22.03 1.12 14.53
N LEU A 665 23.25 1.36 15.06
CA LEU A 665 23.94 0.39 15.90
C LEU A 665 23.22 0.15 17.23
N ALA A 666 22.64 1.17 17.84
CA ALA A 666 21.83 0.99 19.06
C ALA A 666 20.60 0.10 18.80
N VAL A 667 19.96 0.27 17.66
CA VAL A 667 18.85 -0.60 17.25
C VAL A 667 19.35 -2.02 16.98
N CYS A 668 20.47 -2.20 16.27
CA CYS A 668 21.05 -3.51 16.01
C CYS A 668 21.43 -4.24 17.30
N GLU A 669 21.94 -3.54 18.30
CA GLU A 669 22.28 -4.08 19.61
C GLU A 669 21.03 -4.53 20.38
N ALA A 670 20.01 -3.65 20.44
CA ALA A 670 18.74 -3.94 21.10
C ALA A 670 17.99 -5.13 20.46
N MET A 671 18.09 -5.29 19.14
CA MET A 671 17.43 -6.35 18.39
C MET A 671 18.34 -7.57 18.10
N HIS A 672 19.57 -7.54 18.55
CA HIS A 672 20.55 -8.61 18.31
C HIS A 672 20.77 -8.90 16.82
N TYR A 673 21.07 -7.88 16.00
CA TYR A 673 21.39 -8.03 14.58
C TYR A 673 22.89 -7.89 14.34
N ALA A 674 23.66 -8.96 14.70
CA ALA A 674 25.12 -8.91 14.67
C ALA A 674 25.69 -8.67 13.27
N LEU A 675 25.17 -9.33 12.23
CA LEU A 675 25.68 -9.14 10.86
C LEU A 675 25.36 -7.73 10.32
N VAL A 676 24.20 -7.18 10.62
CA VAL A 676 23.85 -5.80 10.24
C VAL A 676 24.76 -4.81 10.96
N ALA A 677 25.05 -5.05 12.23
CA ALA A 677 26.00 -4.24 13.00
C ALA A 677 27.42 -4.29 12.40
N ILE A 678 27.90 -5.46 11.94
CA ILE A 678 29.17 -5.60 11.23
C ILE A 678 29.17 -4.74 9.96
N HIS A 679 28.15 -4.86 9.08
CA HIS A 679 28.03 -4.02 7.89
C HIS A 679 28.01 -2.53 8.23
N SER A 680 27.23 -2.12 9.22
CA SER A 680 27.12 -0.72 9.63
C SER A 680 28.45 -0.15 10.16
N ARG A 681 29.21 -0.96 10.92
CA ARG A 681 30.56 -0.55 11.38
C ARG A 681 31.53 -0.41 10.21
N ILE A 682 31.49 -1.32 9.24
CA ILE A 682 32.31 -1.27 8.01
C ILE A 682 31.97 0.01 7.21
N GLN A 683 30.70 0.29 7.00
CA GLN A 683 30.24 1.48 6.29
C GLN A 683 30.64 2.75 7.02
N THR A 684 30.58 2.75 8.34
CA THR A 684 31.04 3.86 9.19
C THR A 684 32.55 4.06 9.09
N ALA A 685 33.35 2.97 9.14
CA ALA A 685 34.80 3.02 8.93
C ALA A 685 35.13 3.60 7.55
N ALA A 686 34.45 3.13 6.50
CA ALA A 686 34.60 3.65 5.14
C ALA A 686 34.31 5.16 5.07
N ALA A 687 33.19 5.59 5.68
CA ALA A 687 32.82 7.01 5.71
C ALA A 687 33.84 7.89 6.45
N TYR A 688 34.31 7.48 7.63
CA TYR A 688 35.32 8.22 8.37
C TYR A 688 36.67 8.28 7.63
N ALA A 689 37.06 7.21 6.94
CA ALA A 689 38.25 7.21 6.10
C ALA A 689 38.18 8.27 4.99
N GLN A 690 37.05 8.37 4.31
CA GLN A 690 36.81 9.35 3.25
C GLN A 690 36.72 10.80 3.80
N LEU A 691 36.27 10.96 5.04
CA LEU A 691 36.28 12.26 5.75
C LEU A 691 37.64 12.65 6.30
N GLY A 692 38.70 11.83 6.12
CA GLY A 692 40.04 12.07 6.61
C GLY A 692 40.24 11.79 8.10
N LYS A 693 39.25 11.23 8.79
CA LYS A 693 39.28 10.84 10.21
C LYS A 693 39.79 9.42 10.38
N ILE A 694 41.07 9.25 10.15
CA ILE A 694 41.72 7.93 10.00
C ILE A 694 41.73 7.13 11.31
N GLU A 695 41.93 7.76 12.45
CA GLU A 695 41.95 7.05 13.75
C GLU A 695 40.55 6.50 14.11
N GLU A 696 39.50 7.30 13.92
CA GLU A 696 38.12 6.86 14.11
C GLU A 696 37.79 5.74 13.13
N ALA A 697 38.23 5.84 11.87
CA ALA A 697 38.02 4.82 10.87
C ALA A 697 38.66 3.47 11.30
N HIS A 698 39.87 3.49 11.83
CA HIS A 698 40.56 2.31 12.38
C HIS A 698 39.84 1.72 13.58
N ALA A 699 39.34 2.56 14.50
CA ALA A 699 38.58 2.08 15.65
C ALA A 699 37.30 1.30 15.24
N TRP A 700 36.58 1.83 14.25
CA TRP A 700 35.39 1.16 13.72
C TRP A 700 35.73 -0.11 12.95
N LEU A 701 36.77 -0.10 12.12
CA LEU A 701 37.24 -1.26 11.39
C LEU A 701 37.70 -2.39 12.32
N GLY A 702 38.50 -2.05 13.35
CA GLY A 702 38.99 -3.02 14.33
C GLY A 702 37.85 -3.71 15.08
N LYS A 703 36.80 -2.96 15.45
CA LYS A 703 35.60 -3.54 16.07
C LYS A 703 34.85 -4.47 15.11
N ALA A 704 34.67 -4.07 13.84
CA ALA A 704 34.04 -4.90 12.83
C ALA A 704 34.82 -6.20 12.59
N LEU A 705 36.17 -6.12 12.51
CA LEU A 705 37.03 -7.31 12.35
C LEU A 705 36.94 -8.25 13.56
N SER A 706 36.90 -7.70 14.77
CA SER A 706 36.74 -8.49 16.01
C SER A 706 35.41 -9.25 16.03
N ASP A 707 34.32 -8.60 15.61
CA ASP A 707 32.98 -9.21 15.59
C ASP A 707 32.81 -10.24 14.46
N ALA A 708 33.50 -10.05 13.34
CA ALA A 708 33.39 -10.94 12.17
C ALA A 708 34.28 -12.20 12.28
N ALA A 709 35.39 -12.12 13.04
CA ALA A 709 36.43 -13.15 13.10
C ALA A 709 35.90 -14.52 13.61
N PRO A 710 35.07 -14.61 14.67
CA PRO A 710 34.62 -15.91 15.17
C PRO A 710 33.82 -16.74 14.15
N ASP A 711 33.08 -16.06 13.24
CA ASP A 711 32.26 -16.71 12.23
C ASP A 711 32.90 -16.70 10.83
N GLY A 712 34.10 -16.13 10.70
CA GLY A 712 34.86 -16.08 9.47
C GLY A 712 34.24 -15.23 8.37
N PHE A 713 33.50 -14.19 8.70
CA PHE A 713 32.83 -13.30 7.73
C PHE A 713 33.84 -12.36 7.06
N VAL A 714 34.03 -12.55 5.75
CA VAL A 714 34.93 -11.77 4.90
C VAL A 714 34.19 -10.84 3.94
N MET A 715 33.05 -11.29 3.41
CA MET A 715 32.37 -10.57 2.31
C MET A 715 31.86 -9.17 2.66
N PRO A 716 31.37 -8.88 3.88
CA PRO A 716 31.00 -7.50 4.24
C PRO A 716 32.16 -6.50 4.06
N PHE A 717 33.42 -6.92 4.29
CA PHE A 717 34.61 -6.11 4.05
C PHE A 717 34.99 -6.04 2.58
N VAL A 718 34.88 -7.17 1.87
CA VAL A 718 35.20 -7.26 0.43
C VAL A 718 34.25 -6.37 -0.39
N GLU A 719 32.97 -6.31 -0.04
CA GLU A 719 31.97 -5.44 -0.67
C GLU A 719 32.33 -3.94 -0.55
N ASN A 720 33.07 -3.56 0.49
CA ASN A 720 33.54 -2.17 0.73
C ASN A 720 35.06 -2.03 0.60
N TYR A 721 35.76 -3.01 -0.02
CA TYR A 721 37.20 -3.08 -0.05
C TYR A 721 37.89 -1.83 -0.62
N ALA A 722 37.30 -1.20 -1.66
CA ALA A 722 37.86 -0.02 -2.27
C ALA A 722 38.05 1.13 -1.26
N HIS A 723 37.12 1.30 -0.33
CA HIS A 723 37.19 2.30 0.75
C HIS A 723 38.11 1.86 1.90
N LEU A 724 38.20 0.55 2.15
CA LEU A 724 38.90 -0.01 3.30
C LEU A 724 40.37 -0.36 3.02
N LYS A 725 40.78 -0.48 1.76
CA LYS A 725 42.14 -0.92 1.37
C LYS A 725 43.25 -0.15 2.10
N PRO A 726 43.24 1.21 2.23
CA PRO A 726 44.26 1.93 2.95
C PRO A 726 44.32 1.66 4.46
N LEU A 727 43.15 1.34 5.05
CA LEU A 727 43.05 0.99 6.48
C LEU A 727 43.54 -0.45 6.72
N LEU A 728 43.08 -1.41 5.92
CA LEU A 728 43.48 -2.83 6.01
C LEU A 728 44.99 -3.03 5.85
N ALA A 729 45.64 -2.18 5.06
CA ALA A 729 47.12 -2.20 4.91
C ALA A 729 47.87 -1.87 6.21
N ARG A 730 47.23 -1.26 7.20
CA ARG A 730 47.79 -0.91 8.50
C ARG A 730 47.38 -1.89 9.61
N GLU A 731 46.44 -2.77 9.35
CA GLU A 731 45.94 -3.74 10.32
C GLU A 731 46.94 -4.92 10.51
N ILE A 732 46.84 -5.56 11.67
CA ILE A 732 47.60 -6.79 11.94
C ILE A 732 47.20 -7.86 10.95
N LYS A 733 48.18 -8.47 10.31
CA LYS A 733 47.92 -9.55 9.34
C LYS A 733 47.44 -10.80 10.06
N THR A 734 46.15 -10.96 10.17
CA THR A 734 45.45 -12.19 10.60
C THR A 734 44.98 -12.94 9.36
N GLU A 735 44.66 -14.23 9.51
CA GLU A 735 44.10 -15.04 8.43
C GLU A 735 42.87 -14.38 7.81
N LEU A 736 42.01 -13.76 8.64
CA LEU A 736 40.84 -13.03 8.18
C LEU A 736 41.22 -11.84 7.29
N VAL A 737 42.19 -10.99 7.74
CA VAL A 737 42.63 -9.81 6.99
C VAL A 737 43.29 -10.19 5.67
N GLU A 738 44.10 -11.28 5.67
CA GLU A 738 44.72 -11.80 4.45
C GLU A 738 43.69 -12.31 3.46
N LYS A 739 42.65 -13.04 3.91
CA LYS A 739 41.54 -13.51 3.08
C LYS A 739 40.72 -12.36 2.52
N ILE A 740 40.38 -11.33 3.32
CA ILE A 740 39.69 -10.11 2.88
C ILE A 740 40.51 -9.43 1.78
N THR A 741 41.82 -9.24 2.01
CA THR A 741 42.72 -8.56 1.07
C THR A 741 42.77 -9.30 -0.26
N LYS A 742 42.99 -10.65 -0.21
CA LYS A 742 43.07 -11.50 -1.42
C LYS A 742 41.78 -11.45 -2.24
N LEU A 743 40.61 -11.57 -1.60
CA LEU A 743 39.33 -11.55 -2.28
C LEU A 743 39.00 -10.13 -2.78
N GLY A 744 39.31 -9.09 -2.03
CA GLY A 744 39.11 -7.70 -2.42
C GLY A 744 39.96 -7.29 -3.62
N GLU A 745 41.23 -7.71 -3.69
CA GLU A 745 42.08 -7.49 -4.86
C GLU A 745 41.57 -8.22 -6.10
N ALA A 746 41.16 -9.48 -5.94
CA ALA A 746 40.58 -10.26 -7.03
C ALA A 746 39.29 -9.61 -7.58
N ALA A 747 38.41 -9.13 -6.68
CA ALA A 747 37.19 -8.39 -7.07
C ALA A 747 37.50 -7.07 -7.78
N GLY A 748 38.49 -6.32 -7.30
CA GLY A 748 38.96 -5.09 -7.94
C GLY A 748 39.49 -5.32 -9.36
N ALA A 749 40.28 -6.39 -9.54
CA ALA A 749 40.81 -6.77 -10.85
C ALA A 749 39.70 -7.19 -11.84
N ARG A 750 38.66 -7.93 -11.34
CA ARG A 750 37.49 -8.32 -12.10
C ARG A 750 36.66 -7.10 -12.54
N ASN A 751 36.35 -6.20 -11.62
CA ASN A 751 35.61 -4.96 -11.91
C ASN A 751 36.37 -4.10 -12.93
N ALA A 752 37.69 -3.97 -12.78
CA ALA A 752 38.50 -3.25 -13.74
C ALA A 752 38.50 -3.90 -15.15
N ALA A 753 38.37 -5.23 -15.23
CA ALA A 753 38.24 -5.94 -16.48
C ALA A 753 36.84 -5.79 -17.11
N SER A 754 35.79 -5.60 -16.31
CA SER A 754 34.40 -5.52 -16.76
C SER A 754 33.94 -4.12 -17.15
N VAL A 755 34.72 -3.07 -16.86
CA VAL A 755 34.36 -1.68 -17.24
C VAL A 755 34.54 -1.52 -18.74
N ARG A 756 33.43 -1.42 -19.47
CA ARG A 756 33.39 -1.12 -20.90
C ARG A 756 33.86 0.32 -21.08
N PRO A 757 34.91 0.59 -21.84
CA PRO A 757 35.31 1.96 -22.14
C PRO A 757 34.19 2.71 -22.88
N ALA A 758 33.89 3.96 -22.50
CA ALA A 758 32.83 4.77 -23.07
C ALA A 758 32.86 4.85 -24.61
N ALA A 759 34.03 4.74 -25.20
CA ALA A 759 34.21 4.69 -26.67
C ALA A 759 33.45 3.52 -27.32
N PHE A 760 33.09 2.49 -26.57
CA PHE A 760 32.40 1.30 -27.08
C PHE A 760 30.92 1.26 -26.77
N ASP A 761 30.34 2.29 -26.14
CA ASP A 761 28.91 2.33 -25.78
C ASP A 761 27.95 2.22 -26.94
N VAL A 762 28.39 2.62 -28.13
CA VAL A 762 27.66 2.52 -29.39
C VAL A 762 27.55 1.09 -29.95
N LEU A 763 28.29 0.14 -29.39
CA LEU A 763 28.29 -1.25 -29.85
C LEU A 763 27.23 -2.07 -29.12
N THR A 764 26.66 -3.07 -29.75
CA THR A 764 25.85 -4.08 -29.10
C THR A 764 26.71 -4.98 -28.17
N PRO A 765 26.11 -5.70 -27.21
CA PRO A 765 26.86 -6.67 -26.38
C PRO A 765 27.67 -7.67 -27.19
N ARG A 766 27.09 -8.18 -28.30
CA ARG A 766 27.73 -9.16 -29.17
C ARG A 766 28.91 -8.56 -29.98
N GLU A 767 28.78 -7.33 -30.40
CA GLU A 767 29.87 -6.61 -31.08
C GLU A 767 31.02 -6.33 -30.10
N PHE A 768 30.69 -5.97 -28.85
CA PHE A 768 31.70 -5.72 -27.81
C PHE A 768 32.45 -7.00 -27.43
N GLU A 769 31.79 -8.15 -27.29
CA GLU A 769 32.41 -9.45 -27.08
C GLU A 769 33.43 -9.77 -28.18
N ILE A 770 33.13 -9.45 -29.45
CA ILE A 770 34.05 -9.60 -30.55
C ILE A 770 35.25 -8.63 -30.43
N VAL A 771 35.03 -7.40 -29.92
CA VAL A 771 36.12 -6.45 -29.64
C VAL A 771 37.10 -6.98 -28.61
N GLU A 772 36.57 -7.58 -27.52
CA GLU A 772 37.39 -8.18 -26.47
C GLU A 772 38.28 -9.30 -27.02
N LEU A 773 37.74 -10.15 -27.88
CA LEU A 773 38.51 -11.21 -28.51
C LEU A 773 39.54 -10.67 -29.54
N ILE A 774 39.24 -9.57 -30.24
CA ILE A 774 40.20 -8.87 -31.10
C ILE A 774 41.32 -8.27 -30.23
N ALA A 775 41.03 -7.70 -29.07
CA ALA A 775 42.02 -7.15 -28.16
C ALA A 775 42.95 -8.24 -27.59
N GLN A 776 42.44 -9.46 -27.42
CA GLN A 776 43.21 -10.67 -27.12
C GLN A 776 44.03 -11.19 -28.31
N ARG A 777 44.04 -10.51 -29.45
CA ARG A 777 44.76 -10.83 -30.68
C ARG A 777 44.29 -12.10 -31.39
N LEU A 778 43.10 -12.61 -31.14
CA LEU A 778 42.53 -13.76 -31.82
C LEU A 778 42.23 -13.41 -33.27
N SER A 779 42.44 -14.31 -34.18
CA SER A 779 42.06 -14.20 -35.60
C SER A 779 40.53 -14.34 -35.79
N ASN A 780 39.98 -13.89 -36.93
CA ASN A 780 38.54 -14.05 -37.20
C ASN A 780 38.08 -15.52 -37.15
N ARG A 781 38.96 -16.46 -37.53
CA ARG A 781 38.70 -17.89 -37.47
C ARG A 781 38.61 -18.36 -36.03
N GLU A 782 39.55 -17.96 -35.15
CA GLU A 782 39.54 -18.33 -33.73
C GLU A 782 38.36 -17.71 -32.99
N ILE A 783 37.98 -16.50 -33.34
CA ILE A 783 36.77 -15.83 -32.84
C ILE A 783 35.50 -16.57 -33.27
N ALA A 784 35.44 -16.99 -34.54
CA ALA A 784 34.35 -17.79 -35.07
C ALA A 784 34.17 -19.13 -34.36
N GLU A 785 35.28 -19.84 -34.14
CA GLU A 785 35.29 -21.08 -33.38
C GLU A 785 34.83 -20.88 -31.93
N LYS A 786 35.33 -19.85 -31.25
CA LYS A 786 34.99 -19.53 -29.84
C LYS A 786 33.54 -19.08 -29.64
N LEU A 787 32.99 -18.36 -30.62
CA LEU A 787 31.64 -17.82 -30.54
C LEU A 787 30.57 -18.65 -31.26
N TYR A 788 30.94 -19.79 -31.80
CA TYR A 788 30.10 -20.70 -32.62
C TYR A 788 29.45 -19.95 -33.82
N LEU A 789 30.24 -19.10 -34.50
CA LEU A 789 29.81 -18.34 -35.66
C LEU A 789 30.57 -18.83 -36.93
N SER A 790 30.09 -18.43 -38.11
CA SER A 790 30.88 -18.53 -39.33
C SER A 790 31.95 -17.42 -39.36
N GLU A 791 33.11 -17.70 -39.99
CA GLU A 791 34.16 -16.68 -40.19
C GLU A 791 33.65 -15.47 -41.01
N GLY A 792 32.70 -15.71 -41.93
CA GLY A 792 31.99 -14.65 -42.66
C GLY A 792 31.14 -13.75 -41.78
N SER A 793 30.42 -14.32 -40.83
CA SER A 793 29.64 -13.56 -39.82
C SER A 793 30.54 -12.71 -38.95
N VAL A 794 31.66 -13.26 -38.44
CA VAL A 794 32.65 -12.51 -37.66
C VAL A 794 33.20 -11.34 -38.45
N LYS A 795 33.55 -11.55 -39.77
CA LYS A 795 34.03 -10.50 -40.64
C LYS A 795 32.99 -9.39 -40.84
N GLN A 796 31.71 -9.74 -40.91
CA GLN A 796 30.62 -8.79 -40.99
C GLN A 796 30.52 -7.95 -39.73
N TYR A 797 30.50 -8.57 -38.55
CA TYR A 797 30.51 -7.86 -37.27
C TYR A 797 31.72 -6.95 -37.12
N VAL A 798 32.91 -7.41 -37.46
CA VAL A 798 34.13 -6.58 -37.43
C VAL A 798 34.02 -5.34 -38.31
N ASN A 799 33.44 -5.44 -39.50
CA ASN A 799 33.21 -4.30 -40.37
C ASN A 799 32.16 -3.32 -39.77
N GLN A 800 31.10 -3.84 -39.14
CA GLN A 800 30.09 -3.00 -38.45
C GLN A 800 30.71 -2.27 -37.28
N ILE A 801 31.55 -2.94 -36.48
CA ILE A 801 32.30 -2.36 -35.37
C ILE A 801 33.17 -1.18 -35.84
N TYR A 802 33.95 -1.40 -36.90
CA TYR A 802 34.79 -0.32 -37.46
C TYR A 802 33.95 0.89 -37.94
N SER A 803 32.79 0.63 -38.56
CA SER A 803 31.89 1.69 -39.03
C SER A 803 31.31 2.47 -37.85
N LYS A 804 30.84 1.78 -36.78
CA LYS A 804 30.25 2.42 -35.59
C LYS A 804 31.27 3.21 -34.77
N LEU A 805 32.51 2.76 -34.76
CA LEU A 805 33.60 3.43 -34.03
C LEU A 805 34.38 4.43 -34.89
N HIS A 806 33.94 4.67 -36.14
CA HIS A 806 34.59 5.56 -37.12
C HIS A 806 36.07 5.28 -37.31
N ILE A 807 36.47 3.99 -37.34
CA ILE A 807 37.88 3.58 -37.51
C ILE A 807 38.16 3.41 -39.01
N GLU A 808 39.03 4.23 -39.53
CA GLU A 808 39.46 4.22 -40.93
C GLU A 808 40.89 3.64 -41.12
N GLY A 809 41.19 3.12 -42.34
CA GLY A 809 42.50 2.59 -42.69
C GLY A 809 42.42 1.21 -43.34
N ASP A 810 43.56 0.54 -43.53
CA ASP A 810 43.61 -0.85 -43.98
C ASP A 810 43.28 -1.81 -42.82
N THR A 811 43.05 -3.08 -43.13
CA THR A 811 42.60 -4.08 -42.14
C THR A 811 43.55 -4.23 -40.96
N ARG A 812 44.85 -4.08 -41.17
CA ARG A 812 45.87 -4.22 -40.12
C ARG A 812 45.89 -3.01 -39.19
N THR A 813 45.77 -1.82 -39.79
CA THR A 813 45.72 -0.53 -39.10
C THR A 813 44.45 -0.41 -38.28
N LYS A 814 43.27 -0.76 -38.81
CA LYS A 814 41.98 -0.81 -38.15
C LYS A 814 41.98 -1.72 -36.92
N ARG A 815 42.57 -2.90 -37.06
CA ARG A 815 42.64 -3.88 -35.99
C ARG A 815 43.58 -3.42 -34.83
N LYS A 816 44.69 -2.78 -35.22
CA LYS A 816 45.60 -2.17 -34.25
C LYS A 816 45.00 -0.97 -33.54
N ALA A 817 44.27 -0.10 -34.28
CA ALA A 817 43.53 1.02 -33.69
C ALA A 817 42.44 0.56 -32.71
N LEU A 818 41.67 -0.46 -33.07
CA LEU A 818 40.65 -1.06 -32.22
C LEU A 818 41.25 -1.63 -30.91
N ALA A 819 42.35 -2.38 -31.04
CA ALA A 819 43.06 -2.92 -29.89
C ALA A 819 43.70 -1.80 -29.02
N GLY A 820 44.15 -0.71 -29.67
CA GLY A 820 44.64 0.47 -28.95
C GLY A 820 43.57 1.21 -28.16
N LEU A 821 42.36 1.39 -28.73
CA LEU A 821 41.21 1.97 -28.06
C LEU A 821 40.82 1.13 -26.82
N PHE A 822 40.88 -0.19 -26.92
CA PHE A 822 40.62 -1.10 -25.83
C PHE A 822 41.70 -1.08 -24.74
N GLY A 823 42.94 -0.80 -25.12
CA GLY A 823 44.10 -0.75 -24.23
C GLY A 823 44.33 0.62 -23.55
N GLN A 824 43.60 1.68 -23.95
CA GLN A 824 43.63 2.97 -23.24
C GLN A 824 42.79 2.90 -21.98
N LYS A 825 43.24 2.13 -20.99
CA LYS A 825 42.78 2.23 -19.60
C LYS A 825 43.46 3.44 -18.96
N THR A 826 42.73 4.53 -18.85
CA THR A 826 43.03 5.61 -17.90
C THR A 826 41.84 5.74 -16.96
#